data_f451e66006bb13e8f4870028144874b9
#
_entry.id   f451e66006bb13e8f4870028144874b9
#
_cell.length_a   1.000
_cell.length_b   1.000
_cell.length_c   1.000
_cell.angle_alpha   90.00
_cell.angle_beta   90.00
_cell.angle_gamma   90.00
#
_symmetry.space_group_name_H-M   'P 1'
#
loop_
_entity.id
_entity.type
_entity.pdbx_description
1 polymer ?
#
loop_
_entity_poly.entity_id
_entity_poly.type
_entity_poly.pdbx_seq_one_letter_code
_entity_poly.pdbx_strand_id
1 'polypeptide(L)'
;MYGVFFEEINHAGDGGLYAELVQNRSFEEKEMPAGFHAEGNKLLPKAVKYHLTGEVRERSYRWSTDEVPAWTLQGKDSLAAQMKVTKENPKFASAPNNLKVVIRDASQPVQLLNEGYWGMNFVEGERYILRTIIRTSSDYKGKVTVRLLSSEGKILSSETLDIINGGEWNDVKKTLTAVGHDSKGRLALEFDSPGTVWVDYVSLFPENTFNNRPNGLRRDVAEMLVGLKPAFFRWPGGCVVEGITLDNRFEWKKTLGDPAARPGEYSTWGYRCSYGFGYYEMLQFCEDIGAKAMFVCNVGLGCQFRMGDACGEHDIDFYIDDCLDAIEYALGDESTEWGARRAADGHPAPFPLQYVEIGNENWGAEYDRRFDIFYKTIKEKYPQLTLIYNEMPQRDGASQITKTDMIDPHWYVDPYFFFRNTTLFDSYERGKYEVYVGEYACNRSVGAGNMLGALSEAAFIGGMERNGDLVTMASYAPLFEHRHDRSWQTNLIWIDTDQVLGRSSYYVQKMAAENRPTYNVKSNITMHEVAPDLFDKGYLGFGARSATIEFKDIKVTQNGVSSVPDMSGFALQKGEWSSDAASGCLSVAKGEQLLLKDTYAGDYTLTCKVRKTGGEQGFQFFVGMSADGKTGYRYNIGMWSTNDRAELLRLENGHERGVLTEHSGKVIEMNKWYDVKIVVSPMKSEFYIDGKMILSYVSQPMPLQFIHSGYDEDNGELIVKVVNAADSVYSTTIRVDGAEEIAKSGKIISLTASSAKDENSYEEPRKIYPHESDYGGFGKKFDFDFPPFSYTVLRIKAKIK
;
A
#
# COMPACT_ATOMS: atom_id res chain seq x y z
N MET A 1 -12.78 -4.88 -15.22
CA MET A 1 -11.83 -3.81 -15.67
C MET A 1 -10.66 -3.73 -14.69
N TYR A 2 -9.45 -3.43 -15.18
CA TYR A 2 -8.29 -3.17 -14.33
C TYR A 2 -8.11 -1.67 -14.18
N GLY A 3 -7.77 -1.24 -12.98
CA GLY A 3 -7.46 0.14 -12.68
C GLY A 3 -6.27 0.26 -11.74
N VAL A 4 -6.07 1.44 -11.22
CA VAL A 4 -5.01 1.73 -10.25
C VAL A 4 -5.58 2.37 -8.99
N PHE A 5 -4.99 2.01 -7.88
CA PHE A 5 -5.22 2.59 -6.56
C PHE A 5 -4.07 3.52 -6.22
N PHE A 6 -4.36 4.76 -5.87
CA PHE A 6 -3.36 5.72 -5.39
C PHE A 6 -3.65 6.13 -3.95
N GLU A 7 -2.62 6.10 -3.14
CA GLU A 7 -2.58 6.65 -1.79
C GLU A 7 -1.23 7.33 -1.58
N GLU A 8 -1.19 8.43 -0.81
CA GLU A 8 0.06 9.07 -0.40
C GLU A 8 0.72 8.24 0.72
N ILE A 9 1.35 7.15 0.33
CA ILE A 9 2.09 6.19 1.15
C ILE A 9 3.46 5.94 0.51
N ASN A 10 4.50 5.73 1.33
CA ASN A 10 5.87 5.46 0.82
C ASN A 10 6.39 6.54 -0.14
N HIS A 11 6.01 7.81 0.05
CA HIS A 11 6.28 8.91 -0.88
C HIS A 11 5.82 8.61 -2.32
N ALA A 12 4.59 8.10 -2.43
CA ALA A 12 3.98 7.77 -3.71
C ALA A 12 3.69 9.01 -4.57
N GLY A 13 3.26 10.10 -3.95
CA GLY A 13 3.03 11.40 -4.58
C GLY A 13 4.26 12.30 -4.46
N ASP A 14 4.43 12.91 -3.30
CA ASP A 14 5.57 13.78 -2.99
C ASP A 14 6.90 12.99 -3.01
N GLY A 15 7.79 13.33 -3.94
CA GLY A 15 9.03 12.59 -4.19
C GLY A 15 8.85 11.36 -5.11
N GLY A 16 7.62 11.06 -5.53
CA GLY A 16 7.28 9.95 -6.42
C GLY A 16 6.63 10.40 -7.72
N LEU A 17 5.30 10.23 -7.85
CA LEU A 17 4.54 10.57 -9.06
C LEU A 17 4.48 12.08 -9.34
N TYR A 18 4.38 12.89 -8.30
CA TYR A 18 4.33 14.35 -8.42
C TYR A 18 5.74 14.90 -8.70
N ALA A 19 5.88 15.68 -9.76
CA ALA A 19 7.19 16.06 -10.30
C ALA A 19 7.89 17.21 -9.54
N GLU A 20 7.36 17.68 -8.42
CA GLU A 20 8.01 18.67 -7.56
C GLU A 20 9.31 18.13 -6.98
N LEU A 21 10.42 18.85 -7.21
CA LEU A 21 11.73 18.44 -6.72
C LEU A 21 12.05 18.97 -5.32
N VAL A 22 11.41 20.07 -4.90
CA VAL A 22 11.67 20.73 -3.60
C VAL A 22 10.84 20.10 -2.51
N GLN A 23 11.49 19.52 -1.52
CA GLN A 23 10.82 19.07 -0.29
C GLN A 23 10.60 20.26 0.66
N ASN A 24 9.48 20.25 1.40
CA ASN A 24 9.13 21.35 2.33
C ASN A 24 9.13 22.73 1.62
N ARG A 25 8.49 22.78 0.46
CA ARG A 25 8.48 23.91 -0.47
C ARG A 25 7.81 25.18 0.08
N SER A 26 6.91 25.05 1.06
CA SER A 26 6.15 26.13 1.71
C SER A 26 6.42 26.23 3.21
N PHE A 27 7.42 25.53 3.73
CA PHE A 27 7.85 25.53 5.14
C PHE A 27 6.78 25.05 6.13
N GLU A 28 5.79 24.27 5.66
CA GLU A 28 4.68 23.76 6.47
C GLU A 28 4.99 22.39 7.14
N GLU A 29 6.14 21.76 6.88
CA GLU A 29 6.50 20.44 7.42
C GLU A 29 6.40 20.35 8.95
N LYS A 30 6.65 21.46 9.66
CA LYS A 30 6.58 21.54 11.11
C LYS A 30 5.28 22.13 11.63
N GLU A 31 4.31 22.42 10.74
CA GLU A 31 2.99 22.84 11.21
C GLU A 31 2.32 21.69 11.95
N MET A 32 1.90 21.97 13.19
CA MET A 32 1.31 20.97 14.07
C MET A 32 -0.08 20.59 13.57
N PRO A 33 -0.36 19.30 13.32
CA PRO A 33 -1.70 18.87 12.99
C PRO A 33 -2.71 19.20 14.10
N ALA A 34 -3.94 19.48 13.73
CA ALA A 34 -4.98 19.84 14.69
C ALA A 34 -5.20 18.73 15.75
N GLY A 35 -5.16 19.08 17.02
CA GLY A 35 -5.32 18.13 18.12
C GLY A 35 -4.09 17.27 18.44
N PHE A 36 -2.91 17.62 17.90
CA PHE A 36 -1.66 16.91 18.19
C PHE A 36 -0.70 17.78 19.03
N HIS A 37 0.28 17.09 19.64
CA HIS A 37 1.44 17.73 20.26
C HIS A 37 2.68 16.86 20.03
N ALA A 38 3.88 17.47 20.15
CA ALA A 38 5.12 16.76 19.92
C ALA A 38 5.91 16.57 21.24
N GLU A 39 6.50 15.38 21.40
CA GLU A 39 7.42 15.06 22.48
C GLU A 39 8.69 14.43 21.87
N GLY A 40 9.74 15.24 21.71
CA GLY A 40 10.96 14.85 21.05
C GLY A 40 10.69 14.43 19.57
N ASN A 41 10.99 13.20 19.25
CA ASN A 41 10.76 12.63 17.92
C ASN A 41 9.40 11.93 17.75
N LYS A 42 8.46 12.15 18.67
CA LYS A 42 7.11 11.59 18.66
C LYS A 42 6.08 12.67 18.46
N LEU A 43 5.12 12.39 17.57
CA LEU A 43 3.89 13.14 17.40
C LEU A 43 2.75 12.36 18.07
N LEU A 44 2.02 12.99 18.96
CA LEU A 44 1.01 12.38 19.81
C LEU A 44 -0.34 13.06 19.54
N PRO A 45 -1.35 12.34 19.02
CA PRO A 45 -2.70 12.89 18.95
C PRO A 45 -3.32 12.99 20.34
N LYS A 46 -4.31 13.88 20.49
CA LYS A 46 -5.16 13.87 21.70
C LYS A 46 -5.77 12.47 21.87
N ALA A 47 -5.93 12.03 23.12
CA ALA A 47 -6.62 10.79 23.44
C ALA A 47 -8.08 10.88 22.96
N VAL A 48 -8.50 9.91 22.16
CA VAL A 48 -9.86 9.80 21.63
C VAL A 48 -10.47 8.45 21.97
N LYS A 49 -11.80 8.38 22.01
CA LYS A 49 -12.51 7.14 22.15
C LYS A 49 -12.66 6.46 20.81
N TYR A 50 -12.23 5.22 20.74
CA TYR A 50 -12.51 4.37 19.59
C TYR A 50 -14.01 4.09 19.48
N HIS A 51 -14.63 4.45 18.38
CA HIS A 51 -16.07 4.48 18.26
C HIS A 51 -16.74 3.09 18.40
N LEU A 52 -16.05 1.99 18.03
CA LEU A 52 -16.61 0.65 18.11
C LEU A 52 -16.66 0.10 19.55
N THR A 53 -15.67 0.40 20.39
CA THR A 53 -15.57 -0.18 21.74
C THR A 53 -15.69 0.83 22.87
N GLY A 54 -15.55 2.12 22.57
CA GLY A 54 -15.50 3.19 23.57
C GLY A 54 -14.17 3.26 24.35
N GLU A 55 -13.20 2.41 24.05
CA GLU A 55 -11.89 2.43 24.67
C GLU A 55 -11.10 3.66 24.24
N VAL A 56 -10.35 4.26 25.16
CA VAL A 56 -9.44 5.36 24.85
C VAL A 56 -8.20 4.79 24.16
N ARG A 57 -7.89 5.31 22.98
CA ARG A 57 -6.68 4.94 22.23
C ARG A 57 -5.60 6.00 22.42
N GLU A 58 -4.38 5.52 22.62
CA GLU A 58 -3.16 6.32 22.67
C GLU A 58 -2.14 5.72 21.70
N ARG A 59 -1.62 6.54 20.78
CA ARG A 59 -0.60 6.12 19.79
C ARG A 59 0.41 7.23 19.61
N SER A 60 1.59 6.88 19.12
CA SER A 60 2.61 7.85 18.74
C SER A 60 3.04 7.62 17.29
N TYR A 61 3.35 8.71 16.61
CA TYR A 61 3.82 8.74 15.22
C TYR A 61 5.20 9.38 15.14
N ARG A 62 5.89 9.23 14.03
CA ARG A 62 7.21 9.83 13.82
C ARG A 62 7.09 11.35 13.69
N TRP A 63 7.97 12.10 14.34
CA TRP A 63 8.08 13.54 14.21
C TRP A 63 9.53 13.92 13.96
N SER A 64 9.79 14.80 12.98
CA SER A 64 11.14 15.30 12.75
C SER A 64 11.63 16.18 13.91
N THR A 65 12.88 16.03 14.31
CA THR A 65 13.54 16.91 15.27
C THR A 65 14.20 18.13 14.60
N ASP A 66 14.30 18.13 13.28
CA ASP A 66 14.87 19.26 12.53
C ASP A 66 13.96 20.47 12.63
N GLU A 67 14.53 21.64 12.88
CA GLU A 67 13.75 22.89 12.97
C GLU A 67 13.16 23.30 11.61
N VAL A 68 13.90 23.10 10.54
CA VAL A 68 13.49 23.38 9.16
C VAL A 68 13.82 22.17 8.27
N PRO A 69 12.96 21.13 8.27
CA PRO A 69 13.23 19.91 7.50
C PRO A 69 13.54 20.19 6.02
N ALA A 70 14.48 19.44 5.46
CA ALA A 70 14.96 19.51 4.07
C ALA A 70 15.75 20.79 3.69
N TRP A 71 15.88 21.75 4.58
CA TRP A 71 16.59 22.99 4.33
C TRP A 71 17.81 23.14 5.22
N THR A 72 18.93 23.58 4.63
CA THR A 72 20.17 23.90 5.36
C THR A 72 20.66 25.28 4.96
N LEU A 73 21.26 26.01 5.92
CA LEU A 73 21.82 27.34 5.72
C LEU A 73 23.34 27.28 5.83
N GLN A 74 24.05 27.72 4.80
CA GLN A 74 25.50 27.77 4.78
C GLN A 74 25.98 29.20 4.55
N GLY A 75 26.95 29.62 5.35
CA GLY A 75 27.62 30.91 5.24
C GLY A 75 29.11 30.74 5.55
N LYS A 76 29.84 31.85 5.67
CA LYS A 76 31.25 31.86 6.05
C LYS A 76 31.51 31.10 7.35
N ASP A 77 30.61 31.25 8.33
CA ASP A 77 30.58 30.53 9.58
C ASP A 77 29.16 30.56 10.17
N SER A 78 28.91 29.88 11.28
CA SER A 78 27.61 29.80 11.92
C SER A 78 27.03 31.11 12.45
N LEU A 79 27.81 32.18 12.52
CA LEU A 79 27.39 33.50 12.97
C LEU A 79 27.00 34.43 11.79
N ALA A 80 27.39 34.06 10.57
CA ALA A 80 27.17 34.86 9.36
C ALA A 80 25.67 34.98 9.03
N ALA A 81 24.89 33.93 9.27
CA ALA A 81 23.45 33.97 9.04
C ALA A 81 22.70 33.01 9.98
N GLN A 82 21.41 33.25 10.13
CA GLN A 82 20.47 32.41 10.89
C GLN A 82 19.16 32.28 10.13
N MET A 83 18.50 31.12 10.23
CA MET A 83 17.18 30.90 9.67
C MET A 83 16.19 30.38 10.72
N LYS A 84 14.92 30.73 10.57
CA LYS A 84 13.82 30.18 11.36
C LYS A 84 12.50 30.25 10.59
N VAL A 85 11.63 29.31 10.81
CA VAL A 85 10.23 29.40 10.34
C VAL A 85 9.47 30.43 11.14
N THR A 86 8.64 31.24 10.49
CA THR A 86 7.83 32.32 11.11
C THR A 86 6.51 32.47 10.37
N LYS A 87 5.52 33.06 11.05
CA LYS A 87 4.23 33.46 10.46
C LYS A 87 4.14 35.00 10.32
N GLU A 88 5.28 35.68 10.28
CA GLU A 88 5.33 37.14 10.13
C GLU A 88 4.91 37.57 8.72
N ASN A 89 3.77 38.27 8.59
CA ASN A 89 3.26 38.81 7.33
C ASN A 89 3.18 37.76 6.22
N PRO A 90 2.40 36.68 6.40
CA PRO A 90 2.33 35.57 5.46
C PRO A 90 1.81 36.02 4.09
N LYS A 91 2.25 35.38 3.01
CA LYS A 91 1.69 35.62 1.67
C LYS A 91 0.29 35.00 1.56
N PHE A 92 0.09 33.83 2.15
CA PHE A 92 -1.17 33.09 2.15
C PHE A 92 -1.62 32.79 3.58
N ALA A 93 -2.90 33.00 3.87
CA ALA A 93 -3.46 32.69 5.18
C ALA A 93 -3.64 31.18 5.39
N SER A 94 -3.83 30.42 4.32
CA SER A 94 -3.99 28.97 4.34
C SER A 94 -2.68 28.22 4.56
N ALA A 95 -1.55 28.80 4.12
CA ALA A 95 -0.19 28.30 4.31
C ALA A 95 0.66 29.45 4.88
N PRO A 96 0.54 29.70 6.21
CA PRO A 96 1.05 30.95 6.79
C PRO A 96 2.55 30.95 7.11
N ASN A 97 3.21 29.80 7.03
CA ASN A 97 4.62 29.71 7.35
C ASN A 97 5.49 30.29 6.24
N ASN A 98 6.56 30.95 6.63
CA ASN A 98 7.63 31.37 5.73
C ASN A 98 8.97 31.28 6.47
N LEU A 99 10.05 31.11 5.72
CA LEU A 99 11.41 31.05 6.25
C LEU A 99 12.02 32.44 6.33
N LYS A 100 12.36 32.90 7.52
CA LYS A 100 13.12 34.14 7.77
C LYS A 100 14.60 33.82 7.86
N VAL A 101 15.39 34.40 6.96
CA VAL A 101 16.86 34.32 6.95
C VAL A 101 17.43 35.69 7.31
N VAL A 102 18.16 35.77 8.42
CA VAL A 102 18.87 37.00 8.87
C VAL A 102 20.34 36.88 8.55
N ILE A 103 20.84 37.71 7.65
CA ILE A 103 22.23 37.72 7.13
C ILE A 103 22.98 38.88 7.78
N ARG A 104 24.02 38.57 8.56
CA ARG A 104 24.88 39.55 9.23
C ARG A 104 26.20 39.81 8.50
N ASP A 105 26.75 38.73 7.90
CA ASP A 105 28.00 38.79 7.14
C ASP A 105 27.83 38.04 5.81
N ALA A 106 27.88 38.79 4.72
CA ALA A 106 27.85 38.25 3.35
C ALA A 106 29.21 38.47 2.62
N SER A 107 30.31 38.57 3.39
CA SER A 107 31.68 38.61 2.80
C SER A 107 32.01 37.39 1.95
N GLN A 108 31.29 36.29 2.20
CA GLN A 108 31.05 35.19 1.29
C GLN A 108 29.52 35.00 1.15
N PRO A 109 28.99 34.63 -0.03
CA PRO A 109 27.58 34.45 -0.21
C PRO A 109 26.99 33.43 0.77
N VAL A 110 25.81 33.74 1.30
CA VAL A 110 25.04 32.83 2.15
C VAL A 110 24.14 31.98 1.26
N GLN A 111 24.18 30.67 1.41
CA GLN A 111 23.40 29.72 0.61
C GLN A 111 22.32 29.05 1.47
N LEU A 112 21.10 29.09 1.00
CA LEU A 112 19.98 28.31 1.50
C LEU A 112 19.79 27.12 0.55
N LEU A 113 20.05 25.89 1.04
CA LEU A 113 20.13 24.67 0.25
C LEU A 113 18.92 23.78 0.54
N ASN A 114 18.37 23.19 -0.52
CA ASN A 114 17.36 22.13 -0.45
C ASN A 114 17.86 20.86 -1.14
N GLU A 115 17.77 19.73 -0.48
CA GLU A 115 18.24 18.44 -1.00
C GLU A 115 17.15 17.67 -1.75
N GLY A 116 15.91 18.20 -1.80
CA GLY A 116 14.77 17.49 -2.37
C GLY A 116 14.41 16.23 -1.60
N TYR A 117 13.77 15.33 -2.30
CA TYR A 117 13.44 14.00 -1.79
C TYR A 117 14.60 13.02 -2.07
N TRP A 118 15.63 13.03 -1.17
CA TRP A 118 16.87 12.22 -1.29
C TRP A 118 17.76 12.56 -2.51
N GLY A 119 17.66 13.74 -3.01
CA GLY A 119 18.37 14.29 -4.18
C GLY A 119 17.40 14.79 -5.25
N MET A 120 17.92 15.66 -6.12
CA MET A 120 17.20 16.17 -7.29
C MET A 120 17.89 15.64 -8.54
N ASN A 121 17.15 14.97 -9.42
CA ASN A 121 17.68 14.48 -10.69
C ASN A 121 17.80 15.63 -11.70
N PHE A 122 19.03 16.10 -11.97
CA PHE A 122 19.33 17.04 -13.03
C PHE A 122 19.94 16.31 -14.23
N VAL A 123 19.35 16.53 -15.41
CA VAL A 123 19.78 15.91 -16.65
C VAL A 123 20.33 16.99 -17.58
N GLU A 124 21.52 16.74 -18.17
CA GLU A 124 22.17 17.69 -19.08
C GLU A 124 21.26 18.06 -20.24
N GLY A 125 21.11 19.36 -20.48
CA GLY A 125 20.26 19.92 -21.51
C GLY A 125 18.77 20.09 -21.13
N GLU A 126 18.30 19.45 -20.06
CA GLU A 126 16.94 19.61 -19.60
C GLU A 126 16.73 20.95 -18.90
N ARG A 127 15.49 21.43 -18.99
CA ARG A 127 15.04 22.70 -18.43
C ARG A 127 14.21 22.48 -17.17
N TYR A 128 14.45 23.33 -16.18
CA TYR A 128 13.76 23.30 -14.89
C TYR A 128 13.11 24.64 -14.62
N ILE A 129 11.86 24.63 -14.22
CA ILE A 129 11.05 25.82 -13.94
C ILE A 129 11.05 26.05 -12.44
N LEU A 130 11.78 27.07 -12.00
CA LEU A 130 11.70 27.58 -10.63
C LEU A 130 10.52 28.55 -10.50
N ARG A 131 9.76 28.44 -9.41
CA ARG A 131 8.91 29.50 -8.88
C ARG A 131 9.27 29.75 -7.42
N THR A 132 9.51 30.99 -7.04
CA THR A 132 9.75 31.36 -5.64
C THR A 132 9.00 32.62 -5.28
N ILE A 133 8.46 32.64 -4.03
CA ILE A 133 7.83 33.80 -3.44
C ILE A 133 8.74 34.29 -2.33
N ILE A 134 9.32 35.47 -2.53
CA ILE A 134 10.40 35.99 -1.71
C ILE A 134 10.23 37.51 -1.45
N ARG A 135 10.63 37.98 -0.29
CA ARG A 135 10.73 39.41 0.02
C ARG A 135 12.01 39.70 0.79
N THR A 136 12.47 40.94 0.71
CA THR A 136 13.69 41.37 1.40
C THR A 136 13.40 42.60 2.24
N SER A 137 14.18 42.78 3.31
CA SER A 137 14.17 44.03 4.08
C SER A 137 14.76 45.20 3.26
N SER A 138 14.45 46.44 3.69
CA SER A 138 14.92 47.63 2.99
C SER A 138 16.42 47.87 3.06
N ASP A 139 17.11 47.24 4.00
CA ASP A 139 18.57 47.25 4.14
C ASP A 139 19.28 46.17 3.31
N TYR A 140 18.61 45.17 2.85
CA TYR A 140 19.16 44.23 1.88
C TYR A 140 19.34 44.93 0.53
N LYS A 141 20.59 44.99 0.01
CA LYS A 141 20.94 45.71 -1.22
C LYS A 141 21.51 44.79 -2.30
N GLY A 142 21.57 43.48 -2.00
CA GLY A 142 22.16 42.49 -2.86
C GLY A 142 21.22 41.91 -3.90
N LYS A 143 21.74 40.87 -4.58
CA LYS A 143 20.99 40.01 -5.48
C LYS A 143 20.66 38.69 -4.82
N VAL A 144 19.60 38.04 -5.30
CA VAL A 144 19.34 36.64 -5.01
C VAL A 144 19.62 35.82 -6.25
N THR A 145 20.52 34.85 -6.14
CA THR A 145 20.89 33.98 -7.24
C THR A 145 20.39 32.57 -6.94
N VAL A 146 19.72 31.95 -7.88
CA VAL A 146 19.34 30.53 -7.80
C VAL A 146 20.37 29.68 -8.53
N ARG A 147 20.74 28.53 -7.95
CA ARG A 147 21.67 27.58 -8.57
C ARG A 147 21.14 26.15 -8.51
N LEU A 148 21.36 25.40 -9.58
CA LEU A 148 21.33 23.94 -9.55
C LEU A 148 22.76 23.49 -9.26
N LEU A 149 22.93 22.68 -8.26
CA LEU A 149 24.22 22.15 -7.81
C LEU A 149 24.24 20.63 -7.97
N SER A 150 25.40 20.08 -8.37
CA SER A 150 25.62 18.65 -8.23
C SER A 150 25.72 18.24 -6.75
N SER A 151 25.69 16.96 -6.47
CA SER A 151 25.95 16.38 -5.14
C SER A 151 27.31 16.79 -4.57
N GLU A 152 28.32 17.02 -5.46
CA GLU A 152 29.65 17.51 -5.11
C GLU A 152 29.75 19.04 -5.01
N GLY A 153 28.67 19.78 -5.27
CA GLY A 153 28.59 21.22 -5.20
C GLY A 153 29.04 21.96 -6.48
N LYS A 154 29.21 21.24 -7.60
CA LYS A 154 29.48 21.86 -8.90
C LYS A 154 28.23 22.58 -9.39
N ILE A 155 28.39 23.80 -9.93
CA ILE A 155 27.27 24.56 -10.48
C ILE A 155 26.85 23.92 -11.82
N LEU A 156 25.60 23.49 -11.91
CA LEU A 156 24.96 22.92 -13.11
C LEU A 156 24.09 23.97 -13.83
N SER A 157 23.60 24.98 -13.10
CA SER A 157 22.89 26.14 -13.66
C SER A 157 22.94 27.29 -12.68
N SER A 158 22.86 28.53 -13.16
CA SER A 158 22.86 29.72 -12.28
C SER A 158 22.12 30.88 -12.95
N GLU A 159 21.09 31.41 -12.23
CA GLU A 159 20.27 32.53 -12.68
C GLU A 159 20.07 33.55 -11.57
N THR A 160 20.06 34.84 -11.88
CA THR A 160 19.70 35.89 -10.92
C THR A 160 18.19 36.12 -10.95
N LEU A 161 17.58 36.23 -9.77
CA LEU A 161 16.16 36.50 -9.63
C LEU A 161 15.87 38.00 -9.78
N ASP A 162 14.82 38.33 -10.55
CA ASP A 162 14.35 39.69 -10.72
C ASP A 162 13.43 40.07 -9.53
N ILE A 163 14.03 40.53 -8.43
CA ILE A 163 13.32 40.93 -7.22
C ILE A 163 13.39 42.45 -6.98
N ILE A 164 12.34 42.98 -6.39
CA ILE A 164 12.30 44.35 -5.90
C ILE A 164 12.55 44.34 -4.38
N ASN A 165 13.68 44.90 -3.95
CA ASN A 165 14.02 44.99 -2.54
C ASN A 165 13.12 46.00 -1.84
N GLY A 166 12.71 45.76 -0.57
CA GLY A 166 12.02 46.74 0.24
C GLY A 166 10.71 46.31 0.91
N GLY A 167 10.51 45.02 1.12
CA GLY A 167 9.46 44.50 2.03
C GLY A 167 8.22 43.91 1.36
N GLU A 168 8.00 44.09 0.07
CA GLU A 168 6.88 43.47 -0.66
C GLU A 168 7.25 42.06 -1.15
N TRP A 169 6.24 41.22 -1.23
CA TRP A 169 6.39 39.85 -1.78
C TRP A 169 6.57 39.89 -3.30
N ASN A 170 7.66 39.34 -3.79
CA ASN A 170 7.92 39.08 -5.20
C ASN A 170 7.59 37.63 -5.53
N ASP A 171 6.73 37.38 -6.50
CA ASP A 171 6.45 36.06 -7.08
C ASP A 171 7.23 35.93 -8.40
N VAL A 172 8.31 35.18 -8.38
CA VAL A 172 9.31 35.14 -9.45
C VAL A 172 9.36 33.74 -10.07
N LYS A 173 9.35 33.69 -11.41
CA LYS A 173 9.58 32.47 -12.18
C LYS A 173 10.89 32.60 -12.97
N LYS A 174 11.68 31.54 -12.99
CA LYS A 174 12.91 31.43 -13.79
C LYS A 174 13.04 30.04 -14.38
N THR A 175 13.60 29.99 -15.58
CA THR A 175 13.98 28.74 -16.22
C THR A 175 15.46 28.51 -16.07
N LEU A 176 15.88 27.37 -15.59
CA LEU A 176 17.25 26.94 -15.43
C LEU A 176 17.52 25.78 -16.41
N THR A 177 18.61 25.82 -17.15
CA THR A 177 19.04 24.72 -18.02
C THR A 177 20.26 24.05 -17.39
N ALA A 178 20.18 22.76 -17.14
CA ALA A 178 21.31 22.02 -16.58
C ALA A 178 22.41 21.80 -17.61
N VAL A 179 23.66 22.11 -17.25
CA VAL A 179 24.86 21.91 -18.12
C VAL A 179 25.64 20.64 -17.71
N GLY A 180 25.03 19.75 -16.99
CA GLY A 180 25.58 18.45 -16.58
C GLY A 180 24.51 17.59 -15.91
N HIS A 181 24.84 16.32 -15.69
CA HIS A 181 23.96 15.33 -15.09
C HIS A 181 24.36 15.03 -13.65
N ASP A 182 23.37 14.97 -12.74
CA ASP A 182 23.53 14.45 -11.37
C ASP A 182 22.15 14.05 -10.82
N SER A 183 21.99 12.80 -10.41
CA SER A 183 20.73 12.28 -9.87
C SER A 183 20.51 12.61 -8.37
N LYS A 184 21.50 13.20 -7.71
CA LYS A 184 21.49 13.61 -6.30
C LYS A 184 21.85 15.09 -6.12
N GLY A 185 21.48 15.90 -7.10
CA GLY A 185 21.70 17.33 -7.06
C GLY A 185 20.90 18.05 -6.00
N ARG A 186 21.15 19.34 -5.84
CA ARG A 186 20.52 20.22 -4.85
C ARG A 186 20.16 21.57 -5.46
N LEU A 187 19.13 22.19 -4.92
CA LEU A 187 18.79 23.58 -5.20
C LEU A 187 19.45 24.50 -4.17
N ALA A 188 20.02 25.64 -4.63
CA ALA A 188 20.51 26.70 -3.74
C ALA A 188 19.89 28.04 -4.09
N LEU A 189 19.44 28.79 -3.06
CA LEU A 189 19.22 30.23 -3.13
C LEU A 189 20.39 30.91 -2.45
N GLU A 190 21.11 31.77 -3.18
CA GLU A 190 22.31 32.45 -2.72
C GLU A 190 22.03 33.93 -2.50
N PHE A 191 22.46 34.45 -1.35
CA PHE A 191 22.31 35.82 -0.90
C PHE A 191 23.68 36.49 -0.75
N ASP A 192 23.91 37.63 -1.37
CA ASP A 192 25.20 38.32 -1.44
C ASP A 192 25.27 39.65 -0.69
N SER A 193 24.29 39.95 0.21
CA SER A 193 24.23 41.16 1.00
C SER A 193 23.74 40.89 2.42
N PRO A 194 24.23 41.61 3.42
CA PRO A 194 23.57 41.67 4.74
C PRO A 194 22.14 42.19 4.62
N GLY A 195 21.28 41.78 5.58
CA GLY A 195 19.87 42.12 5.65
C GLY A 195 19.00 40.95 6.04
N THR A 196 17.70 41.07 5.87
CA THR A 196 16.76 40.00 6.13
C THR A 196 16.04 39.59 4.84
N VAL A 197 15.95 38.29 4.60
CA VAL A 197 15.19 37.70 3.49
C VAL A 197 14.12 36.79 4.08
N TRP A 198 12.90 36.88 3.54
CA TRP A 198 11.84 35.95 3.84
C TRP A 198 11.49 35.17 2.59
N VAL A 199 11.43 33.85 2.69
CA VAL A 199 11.07 32.93 1.61
C VAL A 199 9.79 32.22 2.01
N ASP A 200 8.73 32.37 1.22
CA ASP A 200 7.41 31.76 1.50
C ASP A 200 7.25 30.45 0.72
N TYR A 201 7.66 30.45 -0.53
CA TYR A 201 7.48 29.33 -1.42
C TYR A 201 8.68 29.14 -2.35
N VAL A 202 9.11 27.90 -2.49
CA VAL A 202 10.15 27.51 -3.47
C VAL A 202 9.73 26.22 -4.13
N SER A 203 9.59 26.22 -5.43
CA SER A 203 9.17 25.08 -6.25
C SER A 203 10.08 24.94 -7.46
N LEU A 204 10.44 23.71 -7.80
CA LEU A 204 11.27 23.41 -8.95
C LEU A 204 10.72 22.18 -9.68
N PHE A 205 10.22 22.39 -10.88
CA PHE A 205 9.72 21.32 -11.74
C PHE A 205 10.62 21.12 -12.96
N PRO A 206 10.85 19.87 -13.43
CA PRO A 206 11.28 19.67 -14.81
C PRO A 206 10.21 20.22 -15.75
N GLU A 207 10.62 20.87 -16.84
CA GLU A 207 9.67 21.34 -17.87
C GLU A 207 9.01 20.15 -18.58
N ASN A 208 9.74 19.03 -18.68
CA ASN A 208 9.33 17.80 -19.32
C ASN A 208 8.51 16.89 -18.38
N THR A 209 7.40 17.41 -17.84
CA THR A 209 6.42 16.61 -17.09
C THR A 209 5.55 15.75 -18.03
N PHE A 210 4.77 14.82 -17.47
CA PHE A 210 3.80 14.06 -18.27
C PHE A 210 2.80 15.02 -18.94
N ASN A 211 2.62 14.87 -20.26
CA ASN A 211 1.87 15.78 -21.14
C ASN A 211 2.27 17.26 -21.04
N ASN A 212 3.48 17.55 -20.53
CA ASN A 212 4.00 18.90 -20.30
C ASN A 212 3.06 19.77 -19.46
N ARG A 213 2.34 19.17 -18.51
CA ARG A 213 1.45 19.88 -17.59
C ARG A 213 2.27 20.71 -16.60
N PRO A 214 1.96 21.99 -16.41
CA PRO A 214 2.48 22.74 -15.25
C PRO A 214 1.95 22.11 -13.95
N ASN A 215 2.72 22.15 -12.89
CA ASN A 215 2.40 21.43 -11.65
C ASN A 215 2.10 19.94 -11.90
N GLY A 216 2.86 19.36 -12.83
CA GLY A 216 2.53 18.07 -13.43
C GLY A 216 3.17 16.86 -12.74
N LEU A 217 3.06 15.74 -13.43
CA LEU A 217 3.54 14.45 -12.95
C LEU A 217 4.89 14.10 -13.55
N ARG A 218 5.69 13.35 -12.81
CA ARG A 218 6.95 12.79 -13.27
C ARG A 218 6.69 11.84 -14.45
N ARG A 219 7.27 12.16 -15.60
CA ARG A 219 6.94 11.50 -16.88
C ARG A 219 7.16 10.00 -16.85
N ASP A 220 8.34 9.54 -16.40
CA ASP A 220 8.69 8.13 -16.35
C ASP A 220 7.77 7.31 -15.43
N VAL A 221 7.37 7.87 -14.28
CA VAL A 221 6.45 7.24 -13.33
C VAL A 221 5.03 7.18 -13.89
N ALA A 222 4.54 8.27 -14.49
CA ALA A 222 3.23 8.32 -15.13
C ALA A 222 3.14 7.36 -16.33
N GLU A 223 4.20 7.21 -17.13
CA GLU A 223 4.28 6.26 -18.24
C GLU A 223 4.19 4.80 -17.75
N MET A 224 4.69 4.47 -16.54
CA MET A 224 4.46 3.15 -15.94
C MET A 224 2.98 2.91 -15.67
N LEU A 225 2.24 3.93 -15.22
CA LEU A 225 0.79 3.81 -15.02
C LEU A 225 0.04 3.66 -16.36
N VAL A 226 0.40 4.46 -17.36
CA VAL A 226 -0.18 4.34 -18.71
C VAL A 226 0.05 2.94 -19.27
N GLY A 227 1.22 2.35 -19.00
CA GLY A 227 1.57 0.98 -19.39
C GLY A 227 0.64 -0.10 -18.80
N LEU A 228 -0.03 0.16 -17.70
CA LEU A 228 -1.06 -0.73 -17.13
C LEU A 228 -2.42 -0.60 -17.84
N LYS A 229 -2.60 0.38 -18.74
CA LYS A 229 -3.87 0.69 -19.42
C LYS A 229 -5.05 0.78 -18.44
N PRO A 230 -4.98 1.62 -17.39
CA PRO A 230 -5.98 1.64 -16.34
C PRO A 230 -7.32 2.16 -16.88
N ALA A 231 -8.40 1.45 -16.58
CA ALA A 231 -9.76 1.86 -16.90
C ALA A 231 -10.32 2.87 -15.89
N PHE A 232 -9.74 2.90 -14.68
CA PHE A 232 -10.11 3.83 -13.61
C PHE A 232 -8.92 4.13 -12.71
N PHE A 233 -9.03 5.24 -11.96
CA PHE A 233 -8.05 5.70 -10.97
C PHE A 233 -8.76 6.03 -9.66
N ARG A 234 -8.45 5.29 -8.57
CA ARG A 234 -8.99 5.48 -7.21
C ARG A 234 -8.12 6.44 -6.42
N TRP A 235 -8.70 7.51 -5.88
CA TRP A 235 -8.02 8.58 -5.15
C TRP A 235 -8.94 9.22 -4.09
N PRO A 236 -8.43 9.78 -3.00
CA PRO A 236 -7.04 9.84 -2.52
C PRO A 236 -6.57 8.54 -1.87
N GLY A 237 -7.40 7.53 -1.86
CA GLY A 237 -7.14 6.17 -1.47
C GLY A 237 -7.03 5.94 0.03
N GLY A 238 -6.91 4.71 0.47
CA GLY A 238 -6.49 4.17 1.75
C GLY A 238 -6.81 4.94 3.04
N CYS A 239 -6.04 4.65 4.08
CA CYS A 239 -6.17 5.30 5.39
C CYS A 239 -5.98 6.82 5.37
N VAL A 240 -5.40 7.37 4.33
CA VAL A 240 -5.20 8.82 4.17
C VAL A 240 -6.53 9.57 4.12
N VAL A 241 -7.57 8.99 3.52
CA VAL A 241 -8.93 9.58 3.48
C VAL A 241 -9.44 9.93 4.86
N GLU A 242 -9.20 9.04 5.81
CA GLU A 242 -9.78 9.09 7.16
C GLU A 242 -8.88 9.82 8.16
N GLY A 243 -7.56 9.91 7.86
CA GLY A 243 -6.57 10.50 8.75
C GLY A 243 -6.23 9.63 9.97
N ILE A 244 -5.33 10.12 10.79
CA ILE A 244 -5.03 9.52 12.11
C ILE A 244 -6.24 9.73 13.04
N THR A 245 -6.78 10.94 13.03
CA THR A 245 -8.02 11.37 13.66
C THR A 245 -8.85 12.13 12.64
N LEU A 246 -10.14 12.36 12.90
CA LEU A 246 -10.99 13.16 12.02
C LEU A 246 -10.49 14.60 11.82
N ASP A 247 -9.86 15.19 12.84
CA ASP A 247 -9.28 16.55 12.75
C ASP A 247 -8.11 16.60 11.74
N ASN A 248 -7.50 15.46 11.43
CA ASN A 248 -6.33 15.31 10.55
C ASN A 248 -6.66 14.50 9.28
N ARG A 249 -7.94 14.41 8.91
CA ARG A 249 -8.38 13.74 7.68
C ARG A 249 -7.89 14.47 6.42
N PHE A 250 -7.92 13.77 5.30
CA PHE A 250 -7.64 14.40 4.01
C PHE A 250 -8.76 15.37 3.61
N GLU A 251 -8.40 16.62 3.31
CA GLU A 251 -9.35 17.69 2.94
C GLU A 251 -9.12 18.11 1.47
N TRP A 252 -9.84 17.48 0.56
CA TRP A 252 -9.68 17.68 -0.89
C TRP A 252 -9.80 19.16 -1.32
N LYS A 253 -10.63 19.97 -0.66
CA LYS A 253 -10.79 21.41 -0.91
C LYS A 253 -9.49 22.18 -0.72
N LYS A 254 -8.64 21.76 0.21
CA LYS A 254 -7.33 22.36 0.47
C LYS A 254 -6.28 21.98 -0.59
N THR A 255 -6.61 21.06 -1.49
CA THR A 255 -5.74 20.67 -2.61
C THR A 255 -6.00 21.45 -3.89
N LEU A 256 -6.95 22.41 -3.87
CA LEU A 256 -7.34 23.21 -5.03
C LEU A 256 -6.59 24.54 -5.10
N GLY A 257 -6.57 25.13 -6.29
CA GLY A 257 -6.01 26.47 -6.54
C GLY A 257 -4.48 26.50 -6.57
N ASP A 258 -3.90 27.63 -6.25
CA ASP A 258 -2.44 27.86 -6.31
C ASP A 258 -1.69 26.89 -5.37
N PRO A 259 -0.75 26.07 -5.88
CA PRO A 259 0.06 25.18 -5.04
C PRO A 259 0.80 25.84 -3.90
N ALA A 260 1.13 27.15 -4.03
CA ALA A 260 1.77 27.91 -2.95
C ALA A 260 0.84 28.20 -1.77
N ALA A 261 -0.47 28.14 -1.97
CA ALA A 261 -1.48 28.36 -0.94
C ALA A 261 -1.97 27.06 -0.27
N ARG A 262 -1.46 25.89 -0.70
CA ARG A 262 -1.87 24.59 -0.17
C ARG A 262 -1.09 24.24 1.10
N PRO A 263 -1.77 24.04 2.25
CA PRO A 263 -1.08 23.85 3.54
C PRO A 263 -0.45 22.46 3.70
N GLY A 264 -0.87 21.49 2.88
CA GLY A 264 -0.57 20.09 3.13
C GLY A 264 -1.19 19.58 4.43
N GLU A 265 -1.01 18.29 4.72
CA GLU A 265 -1.44 17.66 5.96
C GLU A 265 -0.50 16.52 6.37
N TYR A 266 -0.34 16.30 7.67
CA TYR A 266 0.44 15.18 8.17
C TYR A 266 -0.31 13.87 7.93
N SER A 267 0.31 12.97 7.15
CA SER A 267 -0.30 11.73 6.69
C SER A 267 -0.29 10.64 7.78
N THR A 268 -1.20 9.68 7.65
CA THR A 268 -1.23 8.44 8.45
C THR A 268 0.06 7.61 8.35
N TRP A 269 0.91 7.92 7.37
CA TRP A 269 2.15 7.20 7.04
C TRP A 269 3.42 7.86 7.60
N GLY A 270 3.29 8.95 8.37
CA GLY A 270 4.37 9.48 9.18
C GLY A 270 5.22 10.56 8.54
N TYR A 271 4.70 11.25 7.54
CA TYR A 271 5.25 12.45 6.93
C TYR A 271 4.13 13.40 6.47
N ARG A 272 4.45 14.65 6.17
CA ARG A 272 3.48 15.61 5.64
C ARG A 272 3.36 15.44 4.12
N CYS A 273 2.13 15.29 3.64
CA CYS A 273 1.77 15.40 2.24
C CYS A 273 1.60 16.88 1.88
N SER A 274 2.22 17.34 0.80
CA SER A 274 2.19 18.75 0.38
C SER A 274 0.87 19.18 -0.27
N TYR A 275 -0.05 18.25 -0.53
CA TYR A 275 -1.24 18.45 -1.37
C TYR A 275 -0.94 18.88 -2.80
N GLY A 276 0.29 18.61 -3.29
CA GLY A 276 0.72 18.93 -4.64
C GLY A 276 -0.04 18.18 -5.72
N PHE A 277 -0.13 16.85 -5.58
CA PHE A 277 -1.01 16.01 -6.40
C PHE A 277 -2.41 16.00 -5.80
N GLY A 278 -3.16 17.07 -6.09
CA GLY A 278 -4.50 17.31 -5.57
C GLY A 278 -5.62 16.74 -6.43
N TYR A 279 -6.86 17.11 -6.05
CA TYR A 279 -8.06 16.61 -6.72
C TYR A 279 -8.13 17.04 -8.20
N TYR A 280 -7.76 18.30 -8.48
CA TYR A 280 -7.71 18.80 -9.86
C TYR A 280 -6.70 18.04 -10.70
N GLU A 281 -5.47 17.85 -10.20
CA GLU A 281 -4.39 17.16 -10.91
C GLU A 281 -4.74 15.68 -11.17
N MET A 282 -5.40 15.03 -10.21
CA MET A 282 -5.88 13.64 -10.37
C MET A 282 -6.95 13.55 -11.47
N LEU A 283 -7.97 14.42 -11.43
CA LEU A 283 -9.04 14.44 -12.43
C LEU A 283 -8.48 14.73 -13.83
N GLN A 284 -7.53 15.66 -13.94
CA GLN A 284 -6.83 15.96 -15.20
C GLN A 284 -6.01 14.78 -15.69
N PHE A 285 -5.32 14.07 -14.79
CA PHE A 285 -4.58 12.87 -15.17
C PHE A 285 -5.50 11.76 -15.68
N CYS A 286 -6.66 11.56 -15.04
CA CYS A 286 -7.67 10.60 -15.54
C CYS A 286 -8.11 10.92 -16.97
N GLU A 287 -8.38 12.19 -17.26
CA GLU A 287 -8.75 12.64 -18.61
C GLU A 287 -7.59 12.42 -19.60
N ASP A 288 -6.36 12.77 -19.22
CA ASP A 288 -5.15 12.63 -20.05
C ASP A 288 -4.88 11.19 -20.49
N ILE A 289 -5.23 10.20 -19.64
CA ILE A 289 -4.99 8.77 -19.91
C ILE A 289 -6.26 8.02 -20.37
N GLY A 290 -7.42 8.70 -20.44
CA GLY A 290 -8.70 8.10 -20.79
C GLY A 290 -9.29 7.16 -19.73
N ALA A 291 -8.90 7.31 -18.48
CA ALA A 291 -9.43 6.55 -17.34
C ALA A 291 -10.62 7.26 -16.71
N LYS A 292 -11.51 6.51 -16.04
CA LYS A 292 -12.55 7.06 -15.18
C LYS A 292 -11.97 7.42 -13.82
N ALA A 293 -12.42 8.53 -13.24
CA ALA A 293 -12.05 8.90 -11.89
C ALA A 293 -12.96 8.20 -10.87
N MET A 294 -12.34 7.76 -9.75
CA MET A 294 -13.02 7.28 -8.55
C MET A 294 -12.58 8.16 -7.38
N PHE A 295 -13.54 8.81 -6.76
CA PHE A 295 -13.31 9.61 -5.55
C PHE A 295 -13.71 8.82 -4.31
N VAL A 296 -12.84 8.76 -3.31
CA VAL A 296 -13.11 8.14 -2.00
C VAL A 296 -13.42 9.23 -0.99
N CYS A 297 -14.62 9.24 -0.43
CA CYS A 297 -15.05 10.25 0.54
C CYS A 297 -14.97 9.77 1.99
N ASN A 298 -14.70 10.68 2.92
CA ASN A 298 -14.77 10.41 4.35
C ASN A 298 -16.23 10.42 4.82
N VAL A 299 -16.60 9.48 5.68
CA VAL A 299 -17.97 9.33 6.23
C VAL A 299 -18.10 9.84 7.67
N GLY A 300 -17.19 10.71 8.11
CA GLY A 300 -17.14 11.19 9.49
C GLY A 300 -16.54 10.17 10.47
N LEU A 301 -15.72 9.25 9.95
CA LEU A 301 -14.95 8.28 10.72
C LEU A 301 -13.46 8.51 10.52
N GLY A 302 -12.69 8.57 11.62
CA GLY A 302 -11.23 8.47 11.59
C GLY A 302 -10.80 7.03 11.34
N CYS A 303 -9.60 6.83 10.79
CA CYS A 303 -9.11 5.51 10.40
C CYS A 303 -9.21 4.50 11.55
N GLN A 304 -10.00 3.45 11.34
CA GLN A 304 -10.28 2.43 12.36
C GLN A 304 -9.04 1.58 12.72
N PHE A 305 -8.03 1.57 11.85
CA PHE A 305 -6.70 1.02 12.16
C PHE A 305 -5.79 2.00 12.91
N ARG A 306 -6.20 3.25 13.12
CA ARG A 306 -5.46 4.29 13.84
C ARG A 306 -6.21 4.66 15.13
N MET A 307 -6.69 5.87 15.25
CA MET A 307 -7.39 6.32 16.45
C MET A 307 -8.88 5.95 16.41
N GLY A 308 -9.52 5.94 15.23
CA GLY A 308 -10.87 5.45 15.04
C GLY A 308 -11.94 6.24 15.79
N ASP A 309 -11.79 7.56 15.86
CA ASP A 309 -12.80 8.46 16.36
C ASP A 309 -13.94 8.64 15.34
N ALA A 310 -15.06 9.18 15.80
CA ALA A 310 -16.22 9.45 14.95
C ALA A 310 -16.76 10.84 15.23
N CYS A 311 -17.28 11.50 14.20
CA CYS A 311 -18.04 12.73 14.36
C CYS A 311 -19.37 12.48 15.08
N GLY A 312 -19.91 13.53 15.71
CA GLY A 312 -21.24 13.51 16.29
C GLY A 312 -22.33 13.30 15.25
N GLU A 313 -23.51 12.85 15.70
CA GLU A 313 -24.68 12.63 14.84
C GLU A 313 -25.08 13.86 14.04
N HIS A 314 -24.98 15.03 14.66
CA HIS A 314 -25.34 16.32 14.02
C HIS A 314 -24.30 16.85 13.03
N ASP A 315 -23.13 16.21 12.97
CA ASP A 315 -22.01 16.64 12.11
C ASP A 315 -21.92 15.82 10.82
N ILE A 316 -22.76 14.80 10.66
CA ILE A 316 -22.74 13.93 9.46
C ILE A 316 -23.03 14.70 8.18
N ASP A 317 -23.95 15.66 8.24
CA ASP A 317 -24.34 16.50 7.10
C ASP A 317 -23.14 17.24 6.50
N PHE A 318 -22.20 17.68 7.35
CA PHE A 318 -20.96 18.30 6.88
C PHE A 318 -20.15 17.38 5.94
N TYR A 319 -20.04 16.09 6.27
CA TYR A 319 -19.31 15.13 5.44
C TYR A 319 -20.07 14.74 4.16
N ILE A 320 -21.40 14.72 4.22
CA ILE A 320 -22.26 14.53 3.05
C ILE A 320 -22.10 15.69 2.08
N ASP A 321 -22.19 16.93 2.58
CA ASP A 321 -22.02 18.14 1.77
C ASP A 321 -20.61 18.20 1.18
N ASP A 322 -19.56 17.83 1.95
CA ASP A 322 -18.18 17.77 1.46
C ASP A 322 -18.01 16.78 0.30
N CYS A 323 -18.68 15.63 0.38
CA CYS A 323 -18.71 14.64 -0.73
C CYS A 323 -19.49 15.18 -1.94
N LEU A 324 -20.66 15.79 -1.73
CA LEU A 324 -21.46 16.38 -2.81
C LEU A 324 -20.73 17.53 -3.51
N ASP A 325 -20.00 18.35 -2.79
CA ASP A 325 -19.17 19.42 -3.32
C ASP A 325 -18.06 18.86 -4.23
N ALA A 326 -17.42 17.75 -3.83
CA ALA A 326 -16.41 17.09 -4.67
C ALA A 326 -17.01 16.54 -5.97
N ILE A 327 -18.20 15.95 -5.89
CA ILE A 327 -18.93 15.48 -7.08
C ILE A 327 -19.31 16.68 -7.97
N GLU A 328 -19.82 17.77 -7.40
CA GLU A 328 -20.16 18.98 -8.14
C GLU A 328 -18.94 19.64 -8.77
N TYR A 329 -17.78 19.66 -8.06
CA TYR A 329 -16.53 20.15 -8.64
C TYR A 329 -16.15 19.34 -9.90
N ALA A 330 -16.31 18.03 -9.87
CA ALA A 330 -15.98 17.19 -11.03
C ALA A 330 -17.01 17.27 -12.16
N LEU A 331 -18.32 17.29 -11.84
CA LEU A 331 -19.40 17.09 -12.80
C LEU A 331 -20.28 18.32 -13.05
N GLY A 332 -20.34 19.28 -12.10
CA GLY A 332 -21.19 20.48 -12.20
C GLY A 332 -20.84 21.35 -13.41
N ASP A 333 -21.82 22.03 -13.95
CA ASP A 333 -21.58 23.04 -14.98
C ASP A 333 -21.12 24.39 -14.35
N GLU A 334 -20.68 25.34 -15.17
CA GLU A 334 -20.14 26.61 -14.72
C GLU A 334 -21.17 27.49 -13.96
N SER A 335 -22.46 27.17 -13.95
CA SER A 335 -23.48 27.88 -13.18
C SER A 335 -23.57 27.42 -11.72
N THR A 336 -23.00 26.28 -11.40
CA THR A 336 -22.92 25.74 -10.04
C THR A 336 -21.70 26.32 -9.30
N GLU A 337 -21.73 26.31 -7.97
CA GLU A 337 -20.64 26.86 -7.16
C GLU A 337 -19.30 26.17 -7.45
N TRP A 338 -19.27 24.86 -7.38
CA TRP A 338 -18.03 24.09 -7.54
C TRP A 338 -17.67 23.87 -9.02
N GLY A 339 -18.63 23.86 -9.94
CA GLY A 339 -18.38 23.87 -11.37
C GLY A 339 -17.71 25.19 -11.82
N ALA A 340 -18.19 26.34 -11.30
CA ALA A 340 -17.54 27.64 -11.50
C ALA A 340 -16.10 27.68 -10.92
N ARG A 341 -15.90 27.06 -9.76
CA ARG A 341 -14.55 26.91 -9.16
C ARG A 341 -13.62 26.10 -10.04
N ARG A 342 -14.06 24.94 -10.56
CA ARG A 342 -13.28 24.14 -11.51
C ARG A 342 -12.92 24.94 -12.77
N ALA A 343 -13.87 25.69 -13.32
CA ALA A 343 -13.61 26.56 -14.47
C ALA A 343 -12.56 27.64 -14.18
N ALA A 344 -12.60 28.25 -12.99
CA ALA A 344 -11.61 29.19 -12.52
C ALA A 344 -10.23 28.57 -12.31
N ASP A 345 -10.17 27.29 -11.92
CA ASP A 345 -8.94 26.52 -11.83
C ASP A 345 -8.38 26.11 -13.23
N GLY A 346 -9.10 26.40 -14.31
CA GLY A 346 -8.65 26.27 -15.71
C GLY A 346 -9.33 25.15 -16.52
N HIS A 347 -10.35 24.49 -15.99
CA HIS A 347 -11.06 23.40 -16.69
C HIS A 347 -12.59 23.59 -16.67
N PRO A 348 -13.18 24.32 -17.63
CA PRO A 348 -14.62 24.60 -17.65
C PRO A 348 -15.49 23.34 -17.91
N ALA A 349 -15.01 22.35 -18.65
CA ALA A 349 -15.75 21.12 -18.94
C ALA A 349 -15.78 20.16 -17.72
N PRO A 350 -16.81 19.31 -17.56
CA PRO A 350 -16.83 18.25 -16.56
C PRO A 350 -15.69 17.23 -16.76
N PHE A 351 -15.20 16.70 -15.66
CA PHE A 351 -14.21 15.61 -15.63
C PHE A 351 -14.86 14.21 -15.65
N PRO A 352 -14.12 13.13 -15.95
CA PRO A 352 -14.67 11.78 -16.12
C PRO A 352 -14.92 11.04 -14.79
N LEU A 353 -15.50 11.71 -13.78
CA LEU A 353 -15.89 11.07 -12.52
C LEU A 353 -17.05 10.09 -12.76
N GLN A 354 -16.85 8.83 -12.39
CA GLN A 354 -17.82 7.76 -12.57
C GLN A 354 -18.16 7.04 -11.27
N TYR A 355 -17.22 6.95 -10.36
CA TYR A 355 -17.31 6.15 -9.14
C TYR A 355 -17.12 7.02 -7.90
N VAL A 356 -17.90 6.72 -6.85
CA VAL A 356 -17.68 7.28 -5.51
C VAL A 356 -17.65 6.13 -4.53
N GLU A 357 -16.54 5.98 -3.85
CA GLU A 357 -16.40 5.04 -2.75
C GLU A 357 -16.68 5.76 -1.43
N ILE A 358 -17.60 5.20 -0.65
CA ILE A 358 -18.14 5.81 0.57
C ILE A 358 -17.40 5.23 1.78
N GLY A 359 -16.42 5.96 2.29
CA GLY A 359 -15.48 5.50 3.32
C GLY A 359 -14.29 4.72 2.74
N ASN A 360 -13.36 4.32 3.62
CA ASN A 360 -12.24 3.45 3.30
C ASN A 360 -11.99 2.48 4.45
N GLU A 361 -11.97 1.18 4.18
CA GLU A 361 -11.71 0.12 5.18
C GLU A 361 -12.48 0.34 6.49
N ASN A 362 -13.69 0.85 6.39
CA ASN A 362 -14.61 1.04 7.52
C ASN A 362 -15.45 -0.23 7.74
N TRP A 363 -15.85 -0.47 8.98
CA TRP A 363 -16.71 -1.59 9.36
C TRP A 363 -17.55 -1.28 10.59
N GLY A 364 -18.60 -2.08 10.83
CA GLY A 364 -19.48 -2.02 11.99
C GLY A 364 -20.77 -1.24 11.72
N ALA A 365 -21.75 -1.44 12.59
CA ALA A 365 -23.12 -0.92 12.42
C ALA A 365 -23.19 0.61 12.22
N GLU A 366 -22.26 1.36 12.80
CA GLU A 366 -22.20 2.82 12.61
C GLU A 366 -21.76 3.18 11.18
N TYR A 367 -20.81 2.44 10.60
CA TYR A 367 -20.45 2.61 9.21
C TYR A 367 -21.60 2.25 8.28
N ASP A 368 -22.27 1.11 8.50
CA ASP A 368 -23.41 0.68 7.70
C ASP A 368 -24.50 1.74 7.65
N ARG A 369 -24.85 2.30 8.82
CA ARG A 369 -25.85 3.38 8.95
C ARG A 369 -25.45 4.63 8.17
N ARG A 370 -24.18 5.06 8.27
CA ARG A 370 -23.66 6.23 7.56
C ARG A 370 -23.66 5.99 6.05
N PHE A 371 -23.21 4.82 5.64
CA PHE A 371 -23.23 4.42 4.24
C PHE A 371 -24.63 4.53 3.62
N ASP A 372 -25.66 4.01 4.28
CA ASP A 372 -27.05 4.09 3.77
C ASP A 372 -27.53 5.54 3.60
N ILE A 373 -27.15 6.45 4.50
CA ILE A 373 -27.47 7.88 4.39
C ILE A 373 -26.76 8.50 3.17
N PHE A 374 -25.45 8.31 3.05
CA PHE A 374 -24.65 8.80 1.92
C PHE A 374 -25.16 8.24 0.59
N TYR A 375 -25.37 6.91 0.53
CA TYR A 375 -25.87 6.24 -0.66
C TYR A 375 -27.18 6.85 -1.15
N LYS A 376 -28.14 7.01 -0.26
CA LYS A 376 -29.45 7.60 -0.58
C LYS A 376 -29.29 9.03 -1.09
N THR A 377 -28.56 9.88 -0.36
CA THR A 377 -28.43 11.30 -0.67
C THR A 377 -27.69 11.52 -2.00
N ILE A 378 -26.62 10.77 -2.26
CA ILE A 378 -25.87 10.89 -3.52
C ILE A 378 -26.73 10.38 -4.69
N LYS A 379 -27.43 9.25 -4.54
CA LYS A 379 -28.29 8.69 -5.60
C LYS A 379 -29.47 9.59 -5.94
N GLU A 380 -30.02 10.34 -5.00
CA GLU A 380 -31.09 11.32 -5.27
C GLU A 380 -30.61 12.46 -6.18
N LYS A 381 -29.35 12.90 -6.03
CA LYS A 381 -28.78 14.03 -6.79
C LYS A 381 -28.01 13.58 -8.05
N TYR A 382 -27.31 12.44 -7.97
CA TYR A 382 -26.41 11.88 -9.00
C TYR A 382 -26.69 10.39 -9.26
N PRO A 383 -27.85 10.01 -9.79
CA PRO A 383 -28.23 8.60 -9.97
C PRO A 383 -27.32 7.82 -10.93
N GLN A 384 -26.57 8.51 -11.79
CA GLN A 384 -25.66 7.92 -12.78
C GLN A 384 -24.34 7.43 -12.18
N LEU A 385 -23.96 7.88 -10.99
CA LEU A 385 -22.72 7.45 -10.34
C LEU A 385 -22.85 6.05 -9.77
N THR A 386 -21.80 5.26 -9.87
CA THR A 386 -21.68 3.98 -9.19
C THR A 386 -21.13 4.21 -7.78
N LEU A 387 -21.85 3.76 -6.76
CA LEU A 387 -21.49 3.92 -5.36
C LEU A 387 -20.98 2.62 -4.78
N ILE A 388 -19.85 2.70 -4.07
CA ILE A 388 -19.09 1.55 -3.60
C ILE A 388 -19.10 1.51 -2.08
N TYR A 389 -19.40 0.33 -1.51
CA TYR A 389 -19.36 0.02 -0.09
C TYR A 389 -18.09 -0.75 0.24
N ASN A 390 -17.35 -0.30 1.25
CA ASN A 390 -16.22 -1.10 1.76
C ASN A 390 -16.73 -2.35 2.46
N GLU A 391 -16.25 -3.50 2.02
CA GLU A 391 -16.49 -4.76 2.72
C GLU A 391 -15.20 -5.20 3.42
N MET A 392 -15.31 -5.48 4.73
CA MET A 392 -14.20 -5.98 5.52
C MET A 392 -14.50 -7.41 6.03
N PRO A 393 -14.50 -8.42 5.14
CA PRO A 393 -15.05 -9.76 5.43
C PRO A 393 -14.38 -10.48 6.59
N GLN A 394 -13.17 -10.04 6.97
CA GLN A 394 -12.43 -10.61 8.10
C GLN A 394 -12.71 -9.92 9.44
N ARG A 395 -13.47 -8.82 9.45
CA ARG A 395 -13.67 -7.96 10.61
C ARG A 395 -15.12 -7.90 11.07
N ASP A 396 -16.05 -8.07 10.14
CA ASP A 396 -17.47 -7.93 10.39
C ASP A 396 -18.23 -9.24 10.40
N GLY A 397 -19.33 -9.23 11.17
CA GLY A 397 -20.49 -10.04 10.83
C GLY A 397 -21.10 -9.64 9.49
N ALA A 398 -22.24 -10.19 9.12
CA ALA A 398 -22.93 -9.80 7.90
C ALA A 398 -23.26 -8.29 7.93
N SER A 399 -22.89 -7.56 6.86
CA SER A 399 -23.24 -6.16 6.66
C SER A 399 -24.76 -5.96 6.75
N GLN A 400 -25.20 -4.86 7.32
CA GLN A 400 -26.60 -4.50 7.53
C GLN A 400 -27.06 -3.38 6.58
N ILE A 401 -26.28 -3.05 5.55
CA ILE A 401 -26.66 -2.04 4.56
C ILE A 401 -27.92 -2.44 3.78
N THR A 402 -28.70 -1.42 3.41
CA THR A 402 -29.95 -1.65 2.67
C THR A 402 -29.67 -2.01 1.22
N LYS A 403 -28.72 -1.33 0.57
CA LYS A 403 -28.40 -1.46 -0.85
C LYS A 403 -27.04 -0.85 -1.17
N THR A 404 -26.32 -1.46 -2.11
CA THR A 404 -25.15 -0.87 -2.76
C THR A 404 -25.14 -1.24 -4.24
N ASP A 405 -24.42 -0.48 -5.07
CA ASP A 405 -24.15 -0.88 -6.45
C ASP A 405 -22.99 -1.86 -6.50
N MET A 406 -21.98 -1.67 -5.64
CA MET A 406 -20.74 -2.43 -5.66
C MET A 406 -20.18 -2.59 -4.24
N ILE A 407 -19.53 -3.72 -3.96
CA ILE A 407 -18.77 -3.94 -2.74
C ILE A 407 -17.27 -3.96 -3.04
N ASP A 408 -16.45 -3.50 -2.09
CA ASP A 408 -14.99 -3.47 -2.19
C ASP A 408 -14.32 -4.28 -1.06
N PRO A 409 -14.07 -5.59 -1.26
CA PRO A 409 -13.28 -6.40 -0.34
C PRO A 409 -11.78 -6.27 -0.59
N HIS A 410 -10.98 -6.27 0.48
CA HIS A 410 -9.53 -6.16 0.46
C HIS A 410 -8.82 -7.44 0.90
N TRP A 411 -7.71 -7.82 0.22
CA TRP A 411 -6.91 -9.00 0.55
C TRP A 411 -5.39 -8.75 0.51
N TYR A 412 -4.81 -8.57 1.69
CA TYR A 412 -3.36 -8.55 1.90
C TYR A 412 -2.92 -9.87 2.54
N VAL A 413 -2.48 -10.82 1.73
CA VAL A 413 -2.36 -12.23 2.09
C VAL A 413 -1.05 -12.85 1.60
N ASP A 414 -0.86 -14.13 1.93
CA ASP A 414 0.25 -14.95 1.42
C ASP A 414 -0.09 -15.61 0.07
N PRO A 415 0.91 -16.14 -0.67
CA PRO A 415 0.68 -16.71 -2.00
C PRO A 415 -0.25 -17.92 -1.98
N TYR A 416 -0.27 -18.68 -0.90
CA TYR A 416 -1.08 -19.91 -0.81
C TYR A 416 -2.55 -19.60 -0.64
N PHE A 417 -2.88 -18.45 -0.01
CA PHE A 417 -4.26 -17.96 0.01
C PHE A 417 -4.78 -17.76 -1.42
N PHE A 418 -4.04 -17.04 -2.25
CA PHE A 418 -4.47 -16.78 -3.63
C PHE A 418 -4.57 -18.05 -4.47
N PHE A 419 -3.61 -18.96 -4.36
CA PHE A 419 -3.68 -20.25 -5.07
C PHE A 419 -4.89 -21.09 -4.66
N ARG A 420 -5.27 -21.10 -3.38
CA ARG A 420 -6.40 -21.89 -2.87
C ARG A 420 -7.76 -21.23 -3.14
N ASN A 421 -7.80 -19.93 -3.35
CA ASN A 421 -9.03 -19.15 -3.46
C ASN A 421 -9.32 -18.63 -4.88
N THR A 422 -8.79 -19.28 -5.90
CA THR A 422 -9.12 -18.95 -7.31
C THR A 422 -10.60 -19.18 -7.64
N THR A 423 -11.35 -19.89 -6.78
CA THR A 423 -12.80 -20.15 -6.89
C THR A 423 -13.64 -19.34 -5.89
N LEU A 424 -13.05 -18.38 -5.18
CA LEU A 424 -13.70 -17.62 -4.11
C LEU A 424 -15.04 -17.02 -4.56
N PHE A 425 -15.06 -16.39 -5.71
CA PHE A 425 -16.23 -15.68 -6.23
C PHE A 425 -17.28 -16.59 -6.91
N ASP A 426 -16.98 -17.88 -7.10
CA ASP A 426 -17.91 -18.82 -7.73
C ASP A 426 -19.21 -18.99 -6.93
N SER A 427 -19.14 -18.81 -5.59
CA SER A 427 -20.27 -18.95 -4.66
C SER A 427 -20.98 -17.65 -4.31
N TYR A 428 -20.50 -16.49 -4.77
CA TYR A 428 -21.13 -15.21 -4.47
C TYR A 428 -22.48 -15.09 -5.18
N GLU A 429 -23.44 -14.43 -4.52
CA GLU A 429 -24.78 -14.19 -5.07
C GLU A 429 -24.69 -13.20 -6.25
N ARG A 430 -25.31 -13.56 -7.39
CA ARG A 430 -25.39 -12.70 -8.58
C ARG A 430 -26.63 -11.79 -8.53
N GLY A 431 -26.48 -10.60 -9.13
CA GLY A 431 -27.62 -9.66 -9.31
C GLY A 431 -27.97 -8.83 -8.07
N LYS A 432 -27.20 -8.94 -6.99
CA LYS A 432 -27.37 -8.15 -5.78
C LYS A 432 -26.49 -6.89 -5.81
N TYR A 433 -25.24 -7.05 -6.20
CA TYR A 433 -24.20 -6.03 -6.34
C TYR A 433 -23.14 -6.55 -7.31
N GLU A 434 -22.27 -5.66 -7.76
CA GLU A 434 -21.00 -6.01 -8.40
C GLU A 434 -19.86 -6.02 -7.37
N VAL A 435 -18.73 -6.61 -7.73
CA VAL A 435 -17.53 -6.65 -6.90
C VAL A 435 -16.40 -5.85 -7.53
N TYR A 436 -15.86 -4.93 -6.78
CA TYR A 436 -14.60 -4.26 -7.00
C TYR A 436 -13.57 -4.79 -6.00
N VAL A 437 -12.54 -5.48 -6.45
CA VAL A 437 -11.42 -5.89 -5.59
C VAL A 437 -10.44 -4.73 -5.56
N GLY A 438 -10.65 -3.77 -4.63
CA GLY A 438 -10.00 -2.47 -4.65
C GLY A 438 -8.58 -2.48 -4.14
N GLU A 439 -8.28 -3.38 -3.20
CA GLU A 439 -6.94 -3.52 -2.67
C GLU A 439 -6.58 -5.01 -2.51
N TYR A 440 -5.60 -5.48 -3.27
CA TYR A 440 -5.07 -6.82 -3.08
C TYR A 440 -3.58 -6.90 -3.45
N ALA A 441 -2.85 -7.68 -2.68
CA ALA A 441 -1.46 -8.02 -2.95
C ALA A 441 -1.03 -9.26 -2.19
N CYS A 442 -0.10 -10.02 -2.77
CA CYS A 442 0.71 -10.98 -2.04
C CYS A 442 1.80 -10.24 -1.27
N ASN A 443 1.49 -9.80 -0.04
CA ASN A 443 2.38 -8.98 0.77
C ASN A 443 2.89 -9.67 2.04
N ARG A 444 2.57 -10.95 2.22
CA ARG A 444 2.97 -11.73 3.39
C ARG A 444 3.79 -12.94 3.01
N SER A 445 4.64 -13.38 3.96
CA SER A 445 5.37 -14.63 3.87
C SER A 445 6.38 -14.69 2.70
N VAL A 446 6.66 -15.87 2.21
CA VAL A 446 7.73 -16.15 1.23
C VAL A 446 7.45 -15.63 -0.18
N GLY A 447 6.20 -15.22 -0.46
CA GLY A 447 5.78 -14.70 -1.76
C GLY A 447 5.85 -13.18 -1.88
N ALA A 448 6.05 -12.46 -0.77
CA ALA A 448 5.99 -11.00 -0.77
C ALA A 448 6.97 -10.37 -1.79
N GLY A 449 6.41 -9.86 -2.89
CA GLY A 449 7.11 -9.09 -3.92
C GLY A 449 7.99 -9.85 -4.90
N ASN A 450 8.04 -11.17 -4.85
CA ASN A 450 8.82 -12.00 -5.76
C ASN A 450 7.95 -12.74 -6.81
N MET A 451 8.56 -13.60 -7.61
CA MET A 451 7.85 -14.33 -8.67
C MET A 451 6.74 -15.24 -8.11
N LEU A 452 6.93 -15.88 -6.96
CA LEU A 452 5.89 -16.72 -6.36
C LEU A 452 4.62 -15.91 -6.04
N GLY A 453 4.80 -14.73 -5.47
CA GLY A 453 3.68 -13.80 -5.22
C GLY A 453 2.98 -13.39 -6.50
N ALA A 454 3.75 -12.99 -7.49
CA ALA A 454 3.21 -12.59 -8.80
C ALA A 454 2.42 -13.72 -9.49
N LEU A 455 2.91 -14.97 -9.41
CA LEU A 455 2.19 -16.13 -9.96
C LEU A 455 0.89 -16.43 -9.20
N SER A 456 0.90 -16.26 -7.87
CA SER A 456 -0.31 -16.44 -7.07
C SER A 456 -1.38 -15.40 -7.39
N GLU A 457 -0.97 -14.16 -7.58
CA GLU A 457 -1.84 -13.07 -8.04
C GLU A 457 -2.37 -13.33 -9.46
N ALA A 458 -1.52 -13.82 -10.38
CA ALA A 458 -1.96 -14.21 -11.73
C ALA A 458 -3.03 -15.32 -11.71
N ALA A 459 -2.90 -16.31 -10.82
CA ALA A 459 -3.89 -17.36 -10.64
C ALA A 459 -5.22 -16.78 -10.09
N PHE A 460 -5.16 -15.89 -9.11
CA PHE A 460 -6.32 -15.23 -8.53
C PHE A 460 -7.03 -14.31 -9.53
N ILE A 461 -6.27 -13.57 -10.35
CA ILE A 461 -6.78 -12.78 -11.48
C ILE A 461 -7.58 -13.66 -12.44
N GLY A 462 -7.08 -14.85 -12.77
CA GLY A 462 -7.83 -15.83 -13.60
C GLY A 462 -9.17 -16.21 -12.97
N GLY A 463 -9.23 -16.31 -11.63
CA GLY A 463 -10.47 -16.52 -10.87
C GLY A 463 -11.44 -15.32 -10.93
N MET A 464 -10.90 -14.11 -10.82
CA MET A 464 -11.69 -12.89 -10.99
C MET A 464 -12.25 -12.76 -12.41
N GLU A 465 -11.41 -12.95 -13.44
CA GLU A 465 -11.84 -12.89 -14.84
C GLU A 465 -12.90 -13.94 -15.17
N ARG A 466 -12.79 -15.17 -14.63
CA ARG A 466 -13.82 -16.22 -14.80
C ARG A 466 -15.17 -15.78 -14.25
N ASN A 467 -15.18 -14.97 -13.21
CA ASN A 467 -16.36 -14.39 -12.58
C ASN A 467 -16.62 -12.94 -13.03
N GLY A 468 -16.28 -12.59 -14.26
CA GLY A 468 -16.41 -11.20 -14.80
C GLY A 468 -17.84 -10.69 -14.94
N ASP A 469 -18.84 -11.54 -14.71
CA ASP A 469 -20.26 -11.18 -14.55
C ASP A 469 -20.55 -10.57 -13.16
N LEU A 470 -19.64 -10.74 -12.21
CA LEU A 470 -19.73 -10.27 -10.82
C LEU A 470 -18.54 -9.36 -10.47
N VAL A 471 -17.31 -9.84 -10.71
CA VAL A 471 -16.06 -9.11 -10.41
C VAL A 471 -15.75 -8.21 -11.61
N THR A 472 -16.26 -7.01 -11.58
CA THR A 472 -16.17 -6.09 -12.72
C THR A 472 -14.96 -5.18 -12.67
N MET A 473 -14.35 -5.00 -11.47
CA MET A 473 -13.22 -4.10 -11.26
C MET A 473 -12.19 -4.72 -10.31
N ALA A 474 -10.92 -4.41 -10.56
CA ALA A 474 -9.82 -4.76 -9.64
C ALA A 474 -8.67 -3.75 -9.74
N SER A 475 -8.00 -3.47 -8.63
CA SER A 475 -6.76 -2.70 -8.56
C SER A 475 -5.79 -3.26 -7.52
N TYR A 476 -4.52 -3.34 -7.90
CA TYR A 476 -3.43 -3.73 -7.01
C TYR A 476 -3.11 -2.61 -6.03
N ALA A 477 -2.77 -2.95 -4.80
CA ALA A 477 -2.41 -1.98 -3.76
C ALA A 477 -1.30 -2.51 -2.82
N PRO A 478 -0.43 -1.60 -2.30
CA PRO A 478 -0.20 -0.22 -2.74
C PRO A 478 0.54 -0.14 -4.08
N LEU A 479 0.42 1.03 -4.72
CA LEU A 479 0.92 1.24 -6.07
C LEU A 479 2.43 1.50 -6.12
N PHE A 480 2.91 2.44 -5.29
CA PHE A 480 4.26 2.95 -5.35
C PHE A 480 5.05 2.77 -4.06
N GLU A 481 6.37 2.67 -4.21
CA GLU A 481 7.34 2.68 -3.12
C GLU A 481 8.57 3.46 -3.53
N HIS A 482 8.89 4.53 -2.80
CA HIS A 482 10.17 5.19 -2.96
C HIS A 482 11.29 4.37 -2.29
N ARG A 483 12.45 4.26 -2.95
CA ARG A 483 13.61 3.46 -2.48
C ARG A 483 13.99 3.73 -1.02
N HIS A 484 13.83 4.97 -0.57
CA HIS A 484 14.26 5.45 0.73
C HIS A 484 13.15 5.53 1.78
N ASP A 485 11.88 5.30 1.42
CA ASP A 485 10.76 5.24 2.36
C ASP A 485 9.85 4.04 2.10
N ARG A 486 9.81 3.15 3.10
CA ARG A 486 9.03 1.92 3.06
C ARG A 486 8.22 1.77 4.34
N SER A 487 7.14 2.50 4.44
CA SER A 487 6.18 2.39 5.55
C SER A 487 5.29 1.15 5.42
N TRP A 488 5.03 0.71 4.18
CA TRP A 488 4.31 -0.53 3.85
C TRP A 488 5.04 -1.25 2.73
N GLN A 489 5.34 -2.53 2.92
CA GLN A 489 6.08 -3.33 1.95
C GLN A 489 5.16 -4.05 0.96
N THR A 490 5.74 -4.42 -0.17
CA THR A 490 5.16 -5.04 -1.34
C THR A 490 4.25 -4.06 -2.08
N ASN A 491 4.88 -3.33 -2.97
CA ASN A 491 4.29 -2.32 -3.82
C ASN A 491 4.56 -2.68 -5.28
N LEU A 492 3.74 -2.18 -6.20
CA LEU A 492 3.78 -2.60 -7.60
C LEU A 492 4.96 -2.00 -8.37
N ILE A 493 5.26 -0.74 -8.12
CA ILE A 493 6.25 0.06 -8.83
C ILE A 493 7.22 0.67 -7.82
N TRP A 494 8.51 0.51 -8.06
CA TRP A 494 9.56 1.12 -7.27
C TRP A 494 10.11 2.37 -7.94
N ILE A 495 10.33 3.41 -7.14
CA ILE A 495 10.76 4.73 -7.58
C ILE A 495 12.07 5.11 -6.87
N ASP A 496 13.04 5.65 -7.63
CA ASP A 496 14.19 6.40 -7.13
C ASP A 496 14.21 7.79 -7.82
N THR A 497 15.12 8.64 -7.46
CA THR A 497 15.24 9.99 -8.04
C THR A 497 15.37 9.99 -9.57
N ASP A 498 16.07 9.03 -10.13
CA ASP A 498 16.41 8.91 -11.56
C ASP A 498 15.94 7.62 -12.22
N GLN A 499 15.26 6.75 -11.46
CA GLN A 499 14.84 5.43 -11.95
C GLN A 499 13.43 5.08 -11.49
N VAL A 500 12.76 4.30 -12.32
CA VAL A 500 11.48 3.66 -11.99
C VAL A 500 11.50 2.24 -12.53
N LEU A 501 10.96 1.28 -11.79
CA LEU A 501 10.85 -0.10 -12.24
C LEU A 501 9.57 -0.78 -11.77
N GLY A 502 9.05 -1.68 -12.61
CA GLY A 502 7.95 -2.57 -12.27
C GLY A 502 8.49 -3.82 -11.56
N ARG A 503 7.83 -4.23 -10.47
CA ARG A 503 8.10 -5.54 -9.86
C ARG A 503 7.46 -6.66 -10.68
N SER A 504 7.66 -7.92 -10.29
CA SER A 504 7.08 -9.08 -11.00
C SER A 504 5.56 -8.96 -11.12
N SER A 505 4.88 -8.54 -10.05
CA SER A 505 3.43 -8.29 -10.02
C SER A 505 2.98 -7.20 -11.00
N TYR A 506 3.80 -6.17 -11.25
CA TYR A 506 3.50 -5.14 -12.26
C TYR A 506 3.29 -5.76 -13.65
N TYR A 507 4.17 -6.68 -14.02
CA TYR A 507 4.09 -7.34 -15.32
C TYR A 507 2.92 -8.32 -15.41
N VAL A 508 2.54 -8.96 -14.30
CA VAL A 508 1.32 -9.78 -14.23
C VAL A 508 0.08 -8.91 -14.46
N GLN A 509 -0.04 -7.76 -13.75
CA GLN A 509 -1.16 -6.82 -13.95
C GLN A 509 -1.20 -6.30 -15.39
N LYS A 510 -0.05 -5.91 -15.95
CA LYS A 510 0.08 -5.43 -17.32
C LYS A 510 -0.36 -6.49 -18.32
N MET A 511 0.15 -7.72 -18.20
CA MET A 511 -0.21 -8.82 -19.10
C MET A 511 -1.71 -9.16 -19.00
N ALA A 512 -2.31 -9.12 -17.80
CA ALA A 512 -3.73 -9.32 -17.63
C ALA A 512 -4.55 -8.23 -18.32
N ALA A 513 -4.18 -6.95 -18.14
CA ALA A 513 -4.89 -5.82 -18.74
C ALA A 513 -4.76 -5.77 -20.28
N GLU A 514 -3.60 -6.11 -20.83
CA GLU A 514 -3.33 -6.14 -22.28
C GLU A 514 -3.98 -7.33 -23.00
N ASN A 515 -4.27 -8.42 -22.26
CA ASN A 515 -4.81 -9.65 -22.81
C ASN A 515 -6.20 -9.97 -22.23
N ARG A 516 -7.03 -8.97 -22.05
CA ARG A 516 -8.40 -9.14 -21.55
C ARG A 516 -9.31 -9.67 -22.67
N PRO A 517 -10.04 -10.81 -22.44
CA PRO A 517 -11.01 -11.28 -23.40
C PRO A 517 -12.32 -10.45 -23.34
N THR A 518 -13.13 -10.53 -24.41
CA THR A 518 -14.48 -9.98 -24.44
C THR A 518 -15.44 -10.84 -23.60
N TYR A 519 -15.28 -12.17 -23.68
CA TYR A 519 -16.05 -13.11 -22.85
C TYR A 519 -15.23 -14.38 -22.52
N ASN A 520 -15.67 -15.06 -21.46
CA ASN A 520 -15.00 -16.26 -20.97
C ASN A 520 -15.28 -17.48 -21.83
N VAL A 521 -14.27 -18.32 -21.99
CA VAL A 521 -14.38 -19.67 -22.57
C VAL A 521 -14.11 -20.68 -21.46
N LYS A 522 -15.01 -21.64 -21.29
CA LYS A 522 -14.84 -22.70 -20.29
C LYS A 522 -13.55 -23.45 -20.52
N SER A 523 -12.73 -23.52 -19.49
CA SER A 523 -11.43 -24.22 -19.54
C SER A 523 -11.25 -25.14 -18.35
N ASN A 524 -10.54 -26.26 -18.58
CA ASN A 524 -10.17 -27.23 -17.56
C ASN A 524 -8.68 -27.56 -17.72
N ILE A 525 -8.00 -27.79 -16.63
CA ILE A 525 -6.59 -28.17 -16.59
C ILE A 525 -6.38 -29.38 -15.68
N THR A 526 -5.50 -30.30 -16.08
CA THR A 526 -5.01 -31.33 -15.16
C THR A 526 -3.90 -30.70 -14.31
N MET A 527 -4.08 -30.69 -13.01
CA MET A 527 -3.17 -30.01 -12.09
C MET A 527 -2.19 -31.01 -11.47
N HIS A 528 -0.92 -30.59 -11.30
CA HIS A 528 -0.04 -31.23 -10.35
C HIS A 528 -0.32 -30.62 -8.97
N GLU A 529 -0.38 -31.45 -7.95
CA GLU A 529 -0.67 -31.01 -6.61
C GLU A 529 0.59 -31.14 -5.73
N VAL A 530 0.81 -30.15 -4.87
CA VAL A 530 1.80 -30.28 -3.81
C VAL A 530 1.29 -31.28 -2.79
N ALA A 531 2.17 -32.11 -2.27
CA ALA A 531 1.83 -32.99 -1.16
C ALA A 531 1.22 -32.16 -0.02
N PRO A 532 0.19 -32.68 0.65
CA PRO A 532 -0.44 -31.98 1.75
C PRO A 532 0.56 -31.70 2.89
N ASP A 533 0.30 -30.65 3.66
CA ASP A 533 1.07 -30.40 4.88
C ASP A 533 0.86 -31.58 5.86
N LEU A 534 1.93 -32.09 6.43
CA LEU A 534 1.90 -33.24 7.33
C LEU A 534 2.36 -32.84 8.73
N PHE A 535 1.55 -33.12 9.74
CA PHE A 535 1.86 -32.95 11.16
C PHE A 535 2.38 -34.26 11.78
N ASP A 536 2.96 -35.12 10.99
CA ASP A 536 3.15 -36.54 11.31
C ASP A 536 4.31 -36.81 12.28
N LYS A 537 5.31 -35.91 12.34
CA LYS A 537 6.50 -36.09 13.20
C LYS A 537 7.23 -34.79 13.49
N GLY A 538 7.72 -34.62 14.70
CA GLY A 538 8.60 -33.51 15.07
C GLY A 538 8.56 -33.17 16.57
N TYR A 539 9.20 -32.06 16.89
CA TYR A 539 9.26 -31.53 18.26
C TYR A 539 8.02 -30.68 18.56
N LEU A 540 7.59 -30.72 19.83
CA LEU A 540 6.62 -29.79 20.39
C LEU A 540 7.35 -28.64 21.08
N GLY A 541 6.74 -27.47 21.12
CA GLY A 541 7.36 -26.32 21.76
C GLY A 541 6.42 -25.22 22.19
N PHE A 542 7.01 -24.25 22.88
CA PHE A 542 6.36 -23.08 23.44
C PHE A 542 7.09 -21.81 23.02
N GLY A 543 6.42 -20.67 23.04
CA GLY A 543 7.04 -19.39 22.76
C GLY A 543 6.17 -18.21 23.15
N ALA A 544 6.79 -17.03 23.03
CA ALA A 544 6.16 -15.75 23.24
C ALA A 544 6.56 -14.78 22.13
N ARG A 545 5.65 -13.95 21.68
CA ARG A 545 5.92 -12.89 20.72
C ARG A 545 5.62 -11.54 21.38
N SER A 546 6.67 -10.78 21.71
CA SER A 546 6.50 -9.48 22.37
C SER A 546 5.64 -9.53 23.64
N ALA A 547 5.71 -10.63 24.38
CA ALA A 547 4.92 -10.87 25.58
C ALA A 547 5.69 -11.68 26.62
N THR A 548 5.27 -11.58 27.88
CA THR A 548 5.69 -12.46 28.97
C THR A 548 4.58 -13.49 29.21
N ILE A 549 4.91 -14.77 29.14
CA ILE A 549 3.96 -15.88 29.17
C ILE A 549 4.40 -16.91 30.23
N GLU A 550 3.43 -17.48 30.90
CA GLU A 550 3.60 -18.59 31.83
C GLU A 550 2.81 -19.81 31.36
N PHE A 551 3.45 -20.99 31.44
CA PHE A 551 2.87 -22.29 31.12
C PHE A 551 2.98 -23.20 32.31
N LYS A 552 1.95 -24.03 32.59
CA LYS A 552 1.98 -25.07 33.60
C LYS A 552 1.08 -26.23 33.25
N ASP A 553 1.10 -27.30 34.06
CA ASP A 553 0.29 -28.51 33.89
C ASP A 553 0.46 -29.11 32.46
N ILE A 554 1.67 -29.06 31.94
CA ILE A 554 1.98 -29.51 30.57
C ILE A 554 1.91 -31.03 30.51
N LYS A 555 1.10 -31.56 29.60
CA LYS A 555 0.87 -33.01 29.43
C LYS A 555 0.71 -33.35 27.96
N VAL A 556 1.34 -34.42 27.53
CA VAL A 556 1.15 -34.98 26.17
C VAL A 556 0.53 -36.37 26.33
N THR A 557 -0.53 -36.60 25.55
CA THR A 557 -1.21 -37.89 25.46
C THR A 557 -0.97 -38.44 24.06
N GLN A 558 -0.38 -39.63 23.96
CA GLN A 558 -0.16 -40.35 22.71
C GLN A 558 -0.54 -41.80 22.90
N ASN A 559 -1.27 -42.40 21.96
CA ASN A 559 -1.76 -43.79 22.03
C ASN A 559 -2.53 -44.09 23.30
N GLY A 560 -3.29 -43.13 23.85
CA GLY A 560 -4.04 -43.25 25.09
C GLY A 560 -3.23 -43.16 26.38
N VAL A 561 -1.90 -43.06 26.28
CA VAL A 561 -1.00 -42.89 27.42
C VAL A 561 -0.63 -41.43 27.57
N SER A 562 -0.86 -40.91 28.78
CA SER A 562 -0.52 -39.53 29.11
C SER A 562 0.82 -39.47 29.85
N SER A 563 1.71 -38.57 29.45
CA SER A 563 2.96 -38.29 30.10
C SER A 563 3.17 -36.80 30.38
N VAL A 564 3.89 -36.46 31.41
CA VAL A 564 4.42 -35.13 31.64
C VAL A 564 5.78 -35.09 30.95
N PRO A 565 6.04 -34.14 30.01
CA PRO A 565 7.33 -34.07 29.34
C PRO A 565 8.49 -33.84 30.32
N ASP A 566 9.65 -34.41 30.01
CA ASP A 566 10.86 -34.16 30.78
C ASP A 566 11.35 -32.72 30.59
N MET A 567 11.27 -31.93 31.67
CA MET A 567 11.68 -30.52 31.70
C MET A 567 13.14 -30.34 32.19
N SER A 568 13.89 -31.41 32.34
CA SER A 568 15.31 -31.36 32.75
C SER A 568 16.23 -30.97 31.58
N GLY A 569 15.75 -30.93 30.34
CA GLY A 569 16.46 -30.51 29.15
C GLY A 569 15.55 -30.25 27.97
N PHE A 570 16.04 -29.53 26.96
CA PHE A 570 15.31 -29.12 25.78
C PHE A 570 16.10 -29.41 24.51
N ALA A 571 15.42 -29.75 23.42
CA ALA A 571 16.04 -29.93 22.13
C ALA A 571 16.55 -28.59 21.55
N LEU A 572 15.82 -27.50 21.82
CA LEU A 572 16.18 -26.15 21.45
C LEU A 572 15.71 -25.18 22.52
N GLN A 573 16.59 -24.25 22.93
CA GLN A 573 16.22 -23.14 23.79
C GLN A 573 16.79 -21.85 23.22
N LYS A 574 15.90 -20.93 22.84
CA LYS A 574 16.27 -19.57 22.46
C LYS A 574 15.69 -18.61 23.46
N GLY A 575 16.56 -17.75 24.03
CA GLY A 575 16.20 -16.75 25.01
C GLY A 575 16.23 -17.18 26.46
N GLU A 576 15.69 -16.33 27.33
CA GLU A 576 15.70 -16.52 28.79
C GLU A 576 14.41 -17.22 29.25
N TRP A 577 14.51 -18.51 29.48
CA TRP A 577 13.45 -19.31 30.07
C TRP A 577 13.76 -19.57 31.52
N SER A 578 12.76 -19.45 32.36
CA SER A 578 12.84 -19.80 33.78
C SER A 578 11.80 -20.85 34.13
N SER A 579 12.17 -21.78 34.98
CA SER A 579 11.27 -22.77 35.55
C SER A 579 11.23 -22.65 37.06
N ASP A 580 10.05 -22.60 37.63
CA ASP A 580 9.85 -22.68 39.09
C ASP A 580 9.41 -24.10 39.47
N ALA A 581 10.29 -24.83 40.11
CA ALA A 581 10.06 -26.21 40.50
C ALA A 581 8.93 -26.35 41.56
N ALA A 582 8.64 -25.29 42.32
CA ALA A 582 7.62 -25.34 43.37
C ALA A 582 6.20 -25.19 42.79
N SER A 583 6.03 -24.33 41.78
CA SER A 583 4.76 -24.12 41.09
C SER A 583 4.57 -24.95 39.82
N GLY A 584 5.64 -25.59 39.32
CA GLY A 584 5.65 -26.27 38.02
C GLY A 584 5.45 -25.33 36.85
N CYS A 585 5.73 -24.03 37.03
CA CYS A 585 5.54 -23.00 36.04
C CYS A 585 6.81 -22.83 35.18
N LEU A 586 6.62 -22.79 33.86
CA LEU A 586 7.62 -22.42 32.87
C LEU A 586 7.32 -20.99 32.37
N SER A 587 8.25 -20.08 32.46
CA SER A 587 8.06 -18.67 32.06
C SER A 587 9.02 -18.28 30.95
N VAL A 588 8.54 -17.44 30.06
CA VAL A 588 9.33 -16.87 28.95
C VAL A 588 9.03 -15.39 28.74
N ALA A 589 10.07 -14.64 28.43
CA ALA A 589 9.97 -13.29 27.91
C ALA A 589 9.90 -13.28 26.35
N LYS A 590 9.53 -12.17 25.77
CA LYS A 590 9.27 -11.94 24.33
C LYS A 590 10.27 -12.55 23.35
N GLY A 591 9.74 -13.06 22.23
CA GLY A 591 10.54 -13.45 21.06
C GLY A 591 11.25 -14.79 21.16
N GLU A 592 10.90 -15.64 22.12
CA GLU A 592 11.63 -16.83 22.52
C GLU A 592 10.97 -18.12 22.04
N GLN A 593 11.79 -19.13 21.75
CA GLN A 593 11.35 -20.46 21.33
C GLN A 593 11.99 -21.54 22.20
N LEU A 594 11.17 -22.45 22.71
CA LEU A 594 11.60 -23.63 23.46
C LEU A 594 11.03 -24.87 22.78
N LEU A 595 11.83 -25.87 22.45
CA LEU A 595 11.35 -27.16 21.98
C LEU A 595 11.62 -28.22 23.03
N LEU A 596 10.59 -29.02 23.33
CA LEU A 596 10.71 -30.17 24.22
C LEU A 596 11.77 -31.16 23.71
N LYS A 597 12.33 -31.97 24.60
CA LYS A 597 13.39 -32.91 24.28
C LYS A 597 12.92 -34.07 23.38
N ASP A 598 11.67 -34.51 23.57
CA ASP A 598 11.12 -35.66 22.86
C ASP A 598 10.42 -35.23 21.56
N THR A 599 10.45 -36.12 20.56
CA THR A 599 9.65 -35.99 19.33
C THR A 599 8.37 -36.79 19.45
N TYR A 600 7.32 -36.27 18.81
CA TYR A 600 6.01 -36.88 18.75
C TYR A 600 5.64 -37.20 17.31
N ALA A 601 4.93 -38.29 17.09
CA ALA A 601 4.55 -38.78 15.78
C ALA A 601 3.14 -39.41 15.80
N GLY A 602 2.40 -39.29 14.70
CA GLY A 602 1.04 -39.79 14.58
C GLY A 602 0.05 -38.96 15.40
N ASP A 603 -0.95 -39.63 15.99
CA ASP A 603 -1.98 -38.95 16.79
C ASP A 603 -1.47 -38.63 18.21
N TYR A 604 -1.52 -37.37 18.58
CA TYR A 604 -1.23 -36.94 19.94
C TYR A 604 -2.03 -35.71 20.33
N THR A 605 -2.13 -35.47 21.65
CA THR A 605 -2.79 -34.31 22.21
C THR A 605 -1.87 -33.64 23.25
N LEU A 606 -1.58 -32.34 23.06
CA LEU A 606 -0.94 -31.49 24.06
C LEU A 606 -2.01 -30.78 24.86
N THR A 607 -1.91 -30.82 26.21
CA THR A 607 -2.72 -29.99 27.11
C THR A 607 -1.82 -29.22 28.06
N CYS A 608 -2.19 -28.00 28.36
CA CYS A 608 -1.53 -27.18 29.39
C CYS A 608 -2.44 -26.05 29.84
N LYS A 609 -2.02 -25.38 30.91
CA LYS A 609 -2.53 -24.06 31.26
C LYS A 609 -1.55 -22.97 30.78
N VAL A 610 -2.05 -21.87 30.29
CA VAL A 610 -1.22 -20.75 29.83
C VAL A 610 -1.81 -19.42 30.31
N ARG A 611 -0.93 -18.45 30.65
CA ARG A 611 -1.31 -17.11 31.07
C ARG A 611 -0.34 -16.09 30.47
N LYS A 612 -0.90 -15.01 29.90
CA LYS A 612 -0.13 -13.83 29.54
C LYS A 612 -0.02 -12.91 30.74
N THR A 613 1.19 -12.50 31.10
CA THR A 613 1.46 -11.63 32.26
C THR A 613 2.00 -10.26 31.90
N GLY A 614 2.39 -10.06 30.61
CA GLY A 614 2.89 -8.77 30.13
C GLY A 614 3.05 -8.71 28.60
N GLY A 615 3.28 -7.53 28.08
CA GLY A 615 3.57 -7.29 26.67
C GLY A 615 2.34 -7.14 25.77
N GLU A 616 2.57 -6.87 24.48
CA GLU A 616 1.49 -6.52 23.53
C GLU A 616 0.83 -7.74 22.91
N GLN A 617 1.61 -8.76 22.49
CA GLN A 617 1.10 -9.93 21.79
C GLN A 617 0.91 -11.11 22.77
N GLY A 618 0.47 -12.25 22.25
CA GLY A 618 0.15 -13.41 23.06
C GLY A 618 1.19 -14.52 23.01
N PHE A 619 0.74 -15.74 23.14
CA PHE A 619 1.59 -16.91 23.25
C PHE A 619 1.66 -17.73 21.96
N GLN A 620 2.73 -18.54 21.87
CA GLN A 620 2.97 -19.40 20.71
C GLN A 620 3.09 -20.87 21.15
N PHE A 621 2.61 -21.74 20.26
CA PHE A 621 2.88 -23.17 20.34
C PHE A 621 3.48 -23.65 19.03
N PHE A 622 4.39 -24.59 19.13
CA PHE A 622 5.06 -25.18 17.97
C PHE A 622 4.73 -26.68 17.91
N VAL A 623 4.39 -27.18 16.74
CA VAL A 623 4.08 -28.60 16.49
C VAL A 623 4.84 -29.08 15.24
N GLY A 624 5.25 -30.35 15.24
CA GLY A 624 5.95 -30.95 14.11
C GLY A 624 7.26 -30.24 13.74
N MET A 625 7.97 -29.64 14.70
CA MET A 625 9.15 -28.86 14.43
C MET A 625 10.39 -29.70 14.15
N SER A 626 11.27 -29.21 13.25
CA SER A 626 12.63 -29.69 13.11
C SER A 626 13.47 -29.37 14.35
N ALA A 627 14.56 -30.12 14.58
CA ALA A 627 15.44 -29.94 15.75
C ALA A 627 16.07 -28.53 15.85
N ASP A 628 16.30 -27.86 14.72
CA ASP A 628 16.85 -26.50 14.66
C ASP A 628 15.78 -25.40 14.87
N GLY A 629 14.52 -25.82 15.02
CA GLY A 629 13.37 -24.93 15.23
C GLY A 629 12.97 -24.08 14.02
N LYS A 630 13.42 -24.44 12.80
CA LYS A 630 13.20 -23.62 11.62
C LYS A 630 12.12 -24.12 10.69
N THR A 631 11.78 -25.40 10.73
CA THR A 631 10.74 -25.99 9.86
C THR A 631 9.70 -26.70 10.71
N GLY A 632 8.44 -26.51 10.40
CA GLY A 632 7.30 -27.09 11.14
C GLY A 632 6.12 -26.12 11.17
N TYR A 633 5.34 -26.16 12.25
CA TYR A 633 4.12 -25.35 12.35
C TYR A 633 4.10 -24.55 13.64
N ARG A 634 3.53 -23.34 13.58
CA ARG A 634 3.42 -22.44 14.71
C ARG A 634 2.00 -21.90 14.85
N TYR A 635 1.46 -22.05 16.02
CA TYR A 635 0.27 -21.32 16.46
C TYR A 635 0.68 -19.98 17.07
N ASN A 636 0.10 -18.89 16.59
CA ASN A 636 0.16 -17.56 17.19
C ASN A 636 -1.22 -17.27 17.80
N ILE A 637 -1.30 -17.03 19.10
CA ILE A 637 -2.57 -16.84 19.83
C ILE A 637 -2.56 -15.48 20.51
N GLY A 638 -3.54 -14.63 20.24
CA GLY A 638 -3.61 -13.28 20.79
C GLY A 638 -2.63 -12.34 20.09
N MET A 639 -2.72 -12.26 18.78
CA MET A 639 -1.90 -11.34 17.98
C MET A 639 -2.39 -9.90 18.13
N TRP A 640 -1.52 -8.97 17.79
CA TRP A 640 -1.69 -7.53 17.90
C TRP A 640 -1.91 -7.05 19.34
N SER A 641 -1.86 -5.75 19.57
CA SER A 641 -2.12 -5.15 20.89
C SER A 641 -3.55 -5.42 21.40
N THR A 642 -4.49 -5.68 20.50
CA THR A 642 -5.89 -6.02 20.77
C THR A 642 -6.10 -7.46 21.22
N ASN A 643 -5.12 -8.37 20.98
CA ASN A 643 -5.21 -9.81 21.24
C ASN A 643 -6.45 -10.47 20.61
N ASP A 644 -6.85 -9.99 19.43
CA ASP A 644 -8.09 -10.34 18.73
C ASP A 644 -7.91 -11.29 17.54
N ARG A 645 -6.73 -11.92 17.42
CA ARG A 645 -6.45 -12.85 16.33
C ARG A 645 -5.68 -14.07 16.80
N ALA A 646 -6.01 -15.20 16.20
CA ALA A 646 -5.25 -16.42 16.29
C ALA A 646 -4.99 -16.98 14.90
N GLU A 647 -3.84 -17.62 14.69
CA GLU A 647 -3.49 -18.23 13.41
C GLU A 647 -2.62 -19.48 13.60
N LEU A 648 -2.70 -20.40 12.64
CA LEU A 648 -1.76 -21.48 12.43
C LEU A 648 -1.00 -21.20 11.14
N LEU A 649 0.32 -21.23 11.18
CA LEU A 649 1.16 -21.04 10.01
C LEU A 649 2.24 -22.10 9.88
N ARG A 650 2.74 -22.29 8.65
CA ARG A 650 3.87 -23.15 8.32
C ARG A 650 5.16 -22.36 8.35
N LEU A 651 6.20 -22.94 8.95
CA LEU A 651 7.57 -22.46 8.91
C LEU A 651 8.40 -23.35 7.97
N GLU A 652 9.27 -22.75 7.19
CA GLU A 652 10.24 -23.45 6.36
C GLU A 652 11.56 -22.68 6.33
N ASN A 653 12.64 -23.32 6.78
CA ASN A 653 13.97 -22.73 6.86
C ASN A 653 14.01 -21.41 7.67
N GLY A 654 13.16 -21.29 8.70
CA GLY A 654 13.05 -20.11 9.56
C GLY A 654 12.16 -18.99 9.01
N HIS A 655 11.55 -19.19 7.85
CA HIS A 655 10.61 -18.24 7.24
C HIS A 655 9.16 -18.70 7.36
N GLU A 656 8.24 -17.77 7.53
CA GLU A 656 6.81 -18.04 7.46
C GLU A 656 6.44 -18.35 6.01
N ARG A 657 5.90 -19.55 5.78
CA ARG A 657 5.52 -20.02 4.45
C ARG A 657 4.09 -19.59 4.06
N GLY A 658 3.20 -19.52 5.03
CA GLY A 658 1.83 -19.10 4.84
C GLY A 658 0.96 -19.40 6.04
N VAL A 659 -0.13 -18.66 6.16
CA VAL A 659 -1.19 -18.88 7.15
C VAL A 659 -2.09 -20.00 6.63
N LEU A 660 -2.24 -21.07 7.41
CA LEU A 660 -3.05 -22.23 7.05
C LEU A 660 -4.52 -22.07 7.46
N THR A 661 -4.73 -21.46 8.62
CA THR A 661 -6.06 -21.10 9.14
C THR A 661 -5.92 -19.97 10.15
N GLU A 662 -6.95 -19.13 10.25
CA GLU A 662 -7.00 -18.01 11.18
C GLU A 662 -8.37 -17.85 11.83
N HIS A 663 -8.39 -17.16 12.96
CA HIS A 663 -9.59 -16.78 13.71
C HIS A 663 -9.50 -15.31 14.10
N SER A 664 -10.55 -14.55 13.84
CA SER A 664 -10.70 -13.15 14.25
C SER A 664 -11.65 -13.04 15.44
N GLY A 665 -11.35 -12.15 16.37
CA GLY A 665 -12.08 -11.92 17.61
C GLY A 665 -11.21 -12.05 18.84
N LYS A 666 -11.61 -11.44 19.95
CA LYS A 666 -10.83 -11.43 21.20
C LYS A 666 -10.59 -12.85 21.70
N VAL A 667 -9.34 -13.28 21.72
CA VAL A 667 -8.94 -14.65 22.02
C VAL A 667 -8.47 -14.79 23.47
N ILE A 668 -7.68 -13.80 23.96
CA ILE A 668 -7.07 -13.86 25.29
C ILE A 668 -7.12 -12.51 26.02
N GLU A 669 -7.01 -12.59 27.34
CA GLU A 669 -6.95 -11.44 28.25
C GLU A 669 -5.69 -11.51 29.12
N MET A 670 -5.23 -10.35 29.60
CA MET A 670 -4.11 -10.24 30.52
C MET A 670 -4.43 -10.92 31.86
N ASN A 671 -3.45 -11.59 32.44
CA ASN A 671 -3.48 -12.22 33.76
C ASN A 671 -4.54 -13.32 33.95
N LYS A 672 -5.18 -13.79 32.89
CA LYS A 672 -6.16 -14.91 32.96
C LYS A 672 -5.49 -16.23 32.56
N TRP A 673 -5.73 -17.28 33.33
CA TRP A 673 -5.35 -18.65 32.99
C TRP A 673 -6.35 -19.25 32.02
N TYR A 674 -5.84 -19.90 30.98
CA TYR A 674 -6.59 -20.60 29.95
C TYR A 674 -6.20 -22.08 29.94
N ASP A 675 -7.18 -22.96 29.81
CA ASP A 675 -6.97 -24.37 29.50
C ASP A 675 -6.77 -24.50 27.97
N VAL A 676 -5.57 -24.87 27.56
CA VAL A 676 -5.23 -25.08 26.15
C VAL A 676 -5.18 -26.57 25.85
N LYS A 677 -5.75 -26.94 24.70
CA LYS A 677 -5.66 -28.27 24.13
C LYS A 677 -5.31 -28.16 22.63
N ILE A 678 -4.28 -28.89 22.21
CA ILE A 678 -3.89 -29.02 20.80
C ILE A 678 -4.01 -30.50 20.43
N VAL A 679 -4.85 -30.81 19.44
CA VAL A 679 -5.02 -32.17 18.91
C VAL A 679 -4.30 -32.22 17.55
N VAL A 680 -3.39 -33.16 17.40
CA VAL A 680 -2.60 -33.32 16.17
C VAL A 680 -2.78 -34.74 15.67
N SER A 681 -3.03 -34.86 14.38
CA SER A 681 -2.95 -36.08 13.59
C SER A 681 -2.17 -35.83 12.31
N PRO A 682 -1.76 -36.84 11.52
CA PRO A 682 -0.92 -36.61 10.34
C PRO A 682 -1.46 -35.58 9.34
N MET A 683 -2.78 -35.49 9.20
CA MET A 683 -3.42 -34.60 8.22
C MET A 683 -4.24 -33.48 8.84
N LYS A 684 -4.27 -33.35 10.17
CA LYS A 684 -5.16 -32.41 10.85
C LYS A 684 -4.53 -31.86 12.12
N SER A 685 -4.74 -30.57 12.37
CA SER A 685 -4.41 -29.97 13.67
C SER A 685 -5.51 -29.04 14.15
N GLU A 686 -5.86 -29.14 15.43
CA GLU A 686 -6.93 -28.37 16.08
C GLU A 686 -6.41 -27.72 17.36
N PHE A 687 -6.84 -26.48 17.60
CA PHE A 687 -6.47 -25.69 18.78
C PHE A 687 -7.70 -25.26 19.56
N TYR A 688 -7.70 -25.50 20.86
CA TYR A 688 -8.82 -25.21 21.77
C TYR A 688 -8.35 -24.33 22.91
N ILE A 689 -9.21 -23.40 23.34
CA ILE A 689 -9.11 -22.62 24.59
C ILE A 689 -10.37 -22.83 25.40
N ASP A 690 -10.23 -23.20 26.69
CA ASP A 690 -11.33 -23.45 27.64
C ASP A 690 -12.42 -24.37 27.02
N GLY A 691 -11.99 -25.37 26.25
CA GLY A 691 -12.86 -26.34 25.58
C GLY A 691 -13.49 -25.85 24.27
N LYS A 692 -13.37 -24.57 23.92
CA LYS A 692 -13.86 -24.02 22.64
C LYS A 692 -12.78 -24.16 21.56
N MET A 693 -13.16 -24.73 20.42
CA MET A 693 -12.28 -24.80 19.25
C MET A 693 -12.09 -23.39 18.68
N ILE A 694 -10.83 -22.96 18.55
CA ILE A 694 -10.44 -21.66 18.01
C ILE A 694 -9.93 -21.82 16.58
N LEU A 695 -9.06 -22.81 16.33
CA LEU A 695 -8.50 -23.09 15.01
C LEU A 695 -8.65 -24.56 14.66
N SER A 696 -8.93 -24.85 13.41
CA SER A 696 -8.90 -26.19 12.84
C SER A 696 -8.33 -26.12 11.43
N TYR A 697 -7.40 -26.98 11.13
CA TYR A 697 -6.81 -27.12 9.80
C TYR A 697 -6.78 -28.61 9.40
N VAL A 698 -7.33 -28.88 8.23
CA VAL A 698 -7.20 -30.18 7.56
C VAL A 698 -6.37 -29.95 6.31
N SER A 699 -5.28 -30.68 6.18
CA SER A 699 -4.38 -30.53 5.04
C SER A 699 -5.09 -30.87 3.74
N GLN A 700 -4.96 -29.95 2.76
CA GLN A 700 -5.53 -30.08 1.42
C GLN A 700 -4.41 -30.00 0.40
N PRO A 701 -4.44 -30.82 -0.66
CA PRO A 701 -3.53 -30.64 -1.79
C PRO A 701 -3.69 -29.23 -2.36
N MET A 702 -2.58 -28.64 -2.81
CA MET A 702 -2.57 -27.32 -3.41
C MET A 702 -2.16 -27.44 -4.88
N PRO A 703 -3.00 -26.99 -5.82
CA PRO A 703 -2.64 -26.97 -7.23
C PRO A 703 -1.53 -25.96 -7.51
N LEU A 704 -0.69 -26.26 -8.49
CA LEU A 704 0.39 -25.39 -8.97
C LEU A 704 0.19 -24.93 -10.41
N GLN A 705 -0.81 -25.47 -11.11
CA GLN A 705 -1.17 -25.04 -12.45
C GLN A 705 -2.59 -24.49 -12.46
N PHE A 706 -2.75 -23.36 -13.15
CA PHE A 706 -4.03 -22.67 -13.27
C PHE A 706 -4.25 -22.25 -14.71
N ILE A 707 -5.51 -22.29 -15.16
CA ILE A 707 -5.90 -21.86 -16.50
C ILE A 707 -7.11 -20.94 -16.44
N HIS A 708 -7.06 -19.91 -17.26
CA HIS A 708 -8.21 -19.12 -17.64
C HIS A 708 -8.20 -18.91 -19.15
N SER A 709 -9.34 -19.00 -19.82
CA SER A 709 -9.46 -18.77 -21.24
C SER A 709 -10.64 -17.87 -21.56
N GLY A 710 -10.50 -17.11 -22.63
CA GLY A 710 -11.56 -16.26 -23.14
C GLY A 710 -11.36 -15.99 -24.63
N TYR A 711 -12.31 -15.29 -25.20
CA TYR A 711 -12.30 -14.91 -26.60
C TYR A 711 -12.35 -13.38 -26.74
N ASP A 712 -11.45 -12.85 -27.53
CA ASP A 712 -11.34 -11.44 -27.92
C ASP A 712 -12.07 -11.28 -29.27
N GLU A 713 -13.30 -10.77 -29.24
CA GLU A 713 -14.12 -10.61 -30.43
C GLU A 713 -13.55 -9.57 -31.40
N ASP A 714 -12.98 -8.50 -30.88
CA ASP A 714 -12.44 -7.41 -31.70
C ASP A 714 -11.28 -7.90 -32.57
N ASN A 715 -10.48 -8.81 -32.03
CA ASN A 715 -9.34 -9.37 -32.72
C ASN A 715 -9.61 -10.78 -33.28
N GLY A 716 -10.72 -11.43 -32.97
CA GLY A 716 -11.01 -12.81 -33.39
C GLY A 716 -9.95 -13.79 -32.84
N GLU A 717 -9.60 -13.66 -31.57
CA GLU A 717 -8.55 -14.44 -30.93
C GLU A 717 -9.04 -15.19 -29.69
N LEU A 718 -8.69 -16.48 -29.63
CA LEU A 718 -8.72 -17.25 -28.41
C LEU A 718 -7.49 -16.84 -27.58
N ILE A 719 -7.74 -16.41 -26.34
CA ILE A 719 -6.74 -16.08 -25.34
C ILE A 719 -6.73 -17.19 -24.30
N VAL A 720 -5.57 -17.84 -24.11
CA VAL A 720 -5.37 -18.87 -23.08
C VAL A 720 -4.27 -18.40 -22.14
N LYS A 721 -4.61 -18.22 -20.87
CA LYS A 721 -3.70 -17.81 -19.80
C LYS A 721 -3.42 -18.99 -18.90
N VAL A 722 -2.16 -19.34 -18.75
CA VAL A 722 -1.73 -20.46 -17.90
C VAL A 722 -0.67 -20.00 -16.92
N VAL A 723 -0.88 -20.33 -15.65
CA VAL A 723 0.10 -20.19 -14.58
C VAL A 723 0.70 -21.55 -14.29
N ASN A 724 2.02 -21.67 -14.33
CA ASN A 724 2.77 -22.81 -13.81
C ASN A 724 3.65 -22.33 -12.64
N ALA A 725 3.21 -22.60 -11.42
CA ALA A 725 3.92 -22.22 -10.20
C ALA A 725 4.90 -23.32 -9.72
N ALA A 726 5.02 -24.43 -10.46
CA ALA A 726 5.97 -25.50 -10.17
C ALA A 726 7.40 -25.13 -10.60
N ASP A 727 8.37 -25.81 -10.01
CA ASP A 727 9.80 -25.73 -10.36
C ASP A 727 10.19 -26.62 -11.56
N SER A 728 9.21 -27.20 -12.23
CA SER A 728 9.36 -28.10 -13.38
C SER A 728 8.50 -27.65 -14.55
N VAL A 729 8.91 -28.05 -15.75
CA VAL A 729 8.12 -27.83 -16.96
C VAL A 729 6.79 -28.58 -16.85
N TYR A 730 5.71 -27.88 -17.17
CA TYR A 730 4.38 -28.47 -17.29
C TYR A 730 4.07 -28.76 -18.75
N SER A 731 4.30 -30.01 -19.16
CA SER A 731 4.00 -30.49 -20.51
C SER A 731 2.56 -31.00 -20.59
N THR A 732 1.79 -30.50 -21.52
CA THR A 732 0.37 -30.90 -21.66
C THR A 732 -0.11 -30.81 -23.09
N THR A 733 -1.17 -31.58 -23.40
CA THR A 733 -1.88 -31.46 -24.67
C THR A 733 -3.09 -30.54 -24.51
N ILE A 734 -3.12 -29.43 -25.23
CA ILE A 734 -4.26 -28.52 -25.30
C ILE A 734 -5.24 -28.97 -26.36
N ARG A 735 -6.53 -29.06 -25.99
CA ARG A 735 -7.64 -29.31 -26.92
C ARG A 735 -8.58 -28.11 -26.90
N VAL A 736 -8.94 -27.64 -28.08
CA VAL A 736 -9.89 -26.53 -28.27
C VAL A 736 -11.14 -27.09 -28.93
N ASP A 737 -12.17 -27.23 -28.11
CA ASP A 737 -13.48 -27.69 -28.58
C ASP A 737 -14.36 -26.47 -28.95
N GLY A 738 -15.32 -26.67 -29.88
CA GLY A 738 -16.27 -25.59 -30.27
C GLY A 738 -15.71 -24.57 -31.29
N ALA A 739 -14.45 -24.66 -31.67
CA ALA A 739 -13.90 -23.80 -32.71
C ALA A 739 -14.13 -24.38 -34.10
N GLU A 740 -14.60 -23.56 -35.03
CA GLU A 740 -14.70 -23.94 -36.46
C GLU A 740 -13.30 -24.02 -37.07
N GLU A 741 -12.49 -22.98 -36.86
CA GLU A 741 -11.14 -22.86 -37.38
C GLU A 741 -10.21 -22.36 -36.27
N ILE A 742 -8.96 -22.81 -36.30
CA ILE A 742 -7.88 -22.34 -35.44
C ILE A 742 -6.64 -22.15 -36.32
N ALA A 743 -6.05 -20.98 -36.24
CA ALA A 743 -4.80 -20.71 -36.95
C ALA A 743 -3.66 -21.58 -36.42
N LYS A 744 -2.74 -21.98 -37.34
CA LYS A 744 -1.54 -22.73 -36.96
C LYS A 744 -0.47 -21.87 -36.30
N SER A 745 -0.53 -20.55 -36.50
CA SER A 745 0.43 -19.58 -35.92
C SER A 745 -0.30 -18.56 -35.05
N GLY A 746 0.42 -18.01 -34.09
CA GLY A 746 -0.07 -16.96 -33.21
C GLY A 746 1.06 -16.47 -32.31
N LYS A 747 0.71 -15.85 -31.19
CA LYS A 747 1.66 -15.24 -30.26
C LYS A 747 1.70 -16.00 -28.93
N ILE A 748 2.88 -16.04 -28.35
CA ILE A 748 3.14 -16.45 -26.97
C ILE A 748 3.70 -15.23 -26.24
N ILE A 749 3.12 -14.89 -25.11
CA ILE A 749 3.64 -13.88 -24.18
C ILE A 749 3.93 -14.60 -22.87
N SER A 750 5.19 -14.65 -22.46
CA SER A 750 5.60 -15.40 -21.26
C SER A 750 6.37 -14.51 -20.30
N LEU A 751 5.97 -14.53 -19.02
CA LEU A 751 6.72 -14.03 -17.88
C LEU A 751 7.30 -15.24 -17.16
N THR A 752 8.63 -15.32 -17.04
CA THR A 752 9.33 -16.49 -16.47
C THR A 752 10.40 -16.06 -15.48
N ALA A 753 10.74 -16.96 -14.56
CA ALA A 753 11.84 -16.79 -13.64
C ALA A 753 12.62 -18.10 -13.46
N SER A 754 13.87 -18.00 -13.01
CA SER A 754 14.69 -19.18 -12.70
C SER A 754 14.39 -19.76 -11.31
N SER A 755 13.77 -18.96 -10.45
CA SER A 755 13.39 -19.31 -9.09
C SER A 755 12.09 -18.59 -8.68
N ALA A 756 11.32 -19.23 -7.83
CA ALA A 756 10.16 -18.60 -7.18
C ALA A 756 10.52 -17.34 -6.38
N LYS A 757 11.77 -17.21 -5.95
CA LYS A 757 12.29 -16.08 -5.16
C LYS A 757 12.85 -14.93 -6.00
N ASP A 758 12.93 -15.11 -7.32
CA ASP A 758 13.43 -14.04 -8.19
C ASP A 758 12.54 -12.80 -8.14
N GLU A 759 13.17 -11.64 -8.20
CA GLU A 759 12.51 -10.34 -8.26
C GLU A 759 13.36 -9.36 -9.09
N ASN A 760 12.72 -8.28 -9.55
CA ASN A 760 13.42 -7.17 -10.18
C ASN A 760 14.09 -6.30 -9.10
N SER A 761 15.19 -5.67 -9.44
CA SER A 761 15.91 -4.72 -8.59
C SER A 761 16.34 -3.50 -9.41
N TYR A 762 16.86 -2.47 -8.74
CA TYR A 762 17.42 -1.29 -9.42
C TYR A 762 18.64 -1.64 -10.29
N GLU A 763 19.39 -2.68 -9.91
CA GLU A 763 20.54 -3.18 -10.67
C GLU A 763 20.11 -4.08 -11.85
N GLU A 764 19.01 -4.83 -11.69
CA GLU A 764 18.45 -5.74 -12.69
C GLU A 764 16.94 -5.47 -12.90
N PRO A 765 16.55 -4.30 -13.43
CA PRO A 765 15.13 -3.86 -13.45
C PRO A 765 14.25 -4.68 -14.43
N ARG A 766 14.85 -5.51 -15.27
CA ARG A 766 14.17 -6.39 -16.24
C ARG A 766 14.60 -7.85 -16.14
N LYS A 767 15.05 -8.31 -14.97
CA LYS A 767 15.34 -9.71 -14.70
C LYS A 767 14.10 -10.57 -14.96
N ILE A 768 12.94 -10.09 -14.52
CA ILE A 768 11.62 -10.65 -14.79
C ILE A 768 10.88 -9.67 -15.67
N TYR A 769 10.70 -10.05 -16.93
CA TYR A 769 10.08 -9.18 -17.93
C TYR A 769 9.33 -10.03 -18.97
N PRO A 770 8.14 -9.62 -19.48
CA PRO A 770 7.41 -10.38 -20.49
C PRO A 770 8.19 -10.50 -21.81
N HIS A 771 8.25 -11.70 -22.35
CA HIS A 771 8.80 -11.99 -23.66
C HIS A 771 7.70 -12.42 -24.63
N GLU A 772 7.60 -11.74 -25.75
CA GLU A 772 6.69 -12.08 -26.83
C GLU A 772 7.45 -12.82 -27.95
N SER A 773 6.85 -13.89 -28.48
CA SER A 773 7.38 -14.65 -29.59
C SER A 773 6.26 -15.18 -30.48
N ASP A 774 6.58 -15.42 -31.76
CA ASP A 774 5.71 -16.12 -32.68
C ASP A 774 5.80 -17.64 -32.45
N TYR A 775 4.67 -18.33 -32.59
CA TYR A 775 4.59 -19.77 -32.45
C TYR A 775 3.78 -20.36 -33.62
N GLY A 776 4.27 -21.45 -34.24
CA GLY A 776 3.69 -22.07 -35.43
C GLY A 776 3.02 -23.43 -35.19
N GLY A 777 2.90 -23.88 -33.94
CA GLY A 777 2.43 -25.20 -33.59
C GLY A 777 0.96 -25.32 -33.14
N PHE A 778 0.15 -24.27 -33.26
CA PHE A 778 -1.24 -24.25 -32.79
C PHE A 778 -2.18 -25.10 -33.67
N GLY A 779 -3.33 -25.44 -33.14
CA GLY A 779 -4.40 -26.20 -33.79
C GLY A 779 -5.50 -26.57 -32.84
N LYS A 780 -6.50 -27.35 -33.30
CA LYS A 780 -7.58 -27.86 -32.41
C LYS A 780 -7.05 -28.82 -31.33
N LYS A 781 -5.89 -29.39 -31.57
CA LYS A 781 -5.13 -30.22 -30.63
C LYS A 781 -3.65 -30.00 -30.86
N PHE A 782 -2.91 -29.63 -29.83
CA PHE A 782 -1.47 -29.40 -29.88
C PHE A 782 -0.83 -29.62 -28.51
N ASP A 783 0.44 -30.02 -28.51
CA ASP A 783 1.23 -30.18 -27.29
C ASP A 783 1.95 -28.86 -27.00
N PHE A 784 2.04 -28.49 -25.70
CA PHE A 784 2.71 -27.28 -25.27
C PHE A 784 3.43 -27.48 -23.93
N ASP A 785 4.63 -26.94 -23.82
CA ASP A 785 5.48 -26.99 -22.64
C ASP A 785 5.49 -25.61 -21.96
N PHE A 786 4.82 -25.52 -20.81
CA PHE A 786 4.84 -24.30 -19.98
C PHE A 786 6.08 -24.32 -19.08
N PRO A 787 6.95 -23.29 -19.16
CA PRO A 787 8.17 -23.23 -18.36
C PRO A 787 7.91 -23.29 -16.85
N PRO A 788 8.90 -23.67 -16.03
CA PRO A 788 8.83 -23.51 -14.58
C PRO A 788 8.62 -22.05 -14.20
N PHE A 789 7.94 -21.82 -13.08
CA PHE A 789 7.69 -20.48 -12.56
C PHE A 789 7.28 -19.47 -13.63
N SER A 790 6.20 -19.78 -14.36
CA SER A 790 5.76 -18.97 -15.52
C SER A 790 4.30 -18.56 -15.46
N TYR A 791 4.03 -17.37 -16.01
CA TYR A 791 2.72 -16.93 -16.46
C TYR A 791 2.77 -16.75 -17.97
N THR A 792 2.00 -17.56 -18.70
CA THR A 792 2.02 -17.62 -20.17
C THR A 792 0.65 -17.31 -20.76
N VAL A 793 0.63 -16.42 -21.73
CA VAL A 793 -0.57 -16.07 -22.51
C VAL A 793 -0.34 -16.53 -23.94
N LEU A 794 -1.26 -17.34 -24.45
CA LEU A 794 -1.33 -17.76 -25.85
C LEU A 794 -2.43 -16.96 -26.56
N ARG A 795 -2.10 -16.30 -27.66
CA ARG A 795 -3.06 -15.58 -28.52
C ARG A 795 -3.14 -16.28 -29.87
N ILE A 796 -4.31 -16.81 -30.19
CA ILE A 796 -4.51 -17.72 -31.32
C ILE A 796 -5.71 -17.23 -32.11
N LYS A 797 -5.54 -16.86 -33.38
CA LYS A 797 -6.69 -16.56 -34.27
C LYS A 797 -7.58 -17.77 -34.36
N ALA A 798 -8.85 -17.58 -34.06
CA ALA A 798 -9.85 -18.62 -34.03
C ALA A 798 -11.19 -18.11 -34.53
N LYS A 799 -11.93 -18.95 -35.23
CA LYS A 799 -13.35 -18.74 -35.54
C LYS A 799 -14.16 -19.69 -34.66
N ILE A 800 -14.93 -19.16 -33.77
CA ILE A 800 -15.80 -19.93 -32.89
C ILE A 800 -17.22 -20.01 -33.46
N LYS A 801 -17.96 -21.05 -33.05
CA LYS A 801 -19.35 -21.27 -33.51
C LYS A 801 -20.31 -20.27 -32.93
#